data_d90caf78ea4e5de19f78dff34638dc5a
#
_entry.id   d90caf78ea4e5de19f78dff34638dc5a
#
_cell.length_a   1.000
_cell.length_b   1.000
_cell.length_c   1.000
_cell.angle_alpha   90.00
_cell.angle_beta   90.00
_cell.angle_gamma   90.00
#
_symmetry.space_group_name_H-M   'P 1'
#
loop_
_entity.id
_entity.type
_entity.pdbx_description
1 polymer ?
#
loop_
_entity_poly.entity_id
_entity_poly.type
_entity_poly.pdbx_seq_one_letter_code
_entity_poly.pdbx_strand_id
1 'polypeptide(L)'
;MTDIFQQENEFGSGVYAKREMAIVRGQGTMVWDANGRSYLDCAAGIGVANVGHCHPQVVAAITAQASQLITCQEMFYNDQRATFEARLAAALPGDLNRVYLCNSGTEAVEAAIKFARLSTGRPGIVAAMRGFHGRTLGALSATHNKKYRQPFEPLVSQFSHVPFGSSERLDEAITTQTAAVLLEIVQGEGGVRLANAAYFHEAQRLCQERGALLIIDEVQTGYGRTGHLFACEHYDLVPDLICLGKAMAGGLPMGAVGIGPRVQNLAPGLHGSTFGGNPVACAAGTAVLDIFQQTDLANRAAELGDRFRRQIEALKLPLVREVRGLGLMTGIELRQRAMPHVQALSELGIIALTAGSTVIRLLPPLTITAEELDRVVAALAQVLANSPAVAPARAAPPGGTVWRPATATNQIFSLNTDSGAVDFLQRLVEIRSVSGAETAVAQFLVAQMNQSGFTAQVDASGNAVGERRCPNADGQITQEIVLLGHMDTVPGDIPVRQEDGKLYGRGSVDAKGPLASFIVAASRASLPPGTRLVVVGAVEEEAATSKGARFAVHQYQPTACIIGEPSGWDGITLGYKGRLLIDASFAQPMSHTAGAEVGAAELGLAWLNTVMAHIEQFNADQSRLFDQLLPSVRHLHSSSDGLENQLEMKLGIRLPPNFHVAEFETWLRDQAGAAGTLHTYAHEPALQSKRTNPLAQALNRAIRQAGGVPSYKLKTGTSDMNVVGPVWRCPIVAYGPGDSALDHTPNEHIVIAEYLQAIGVLETVLNNL
;
A
#
# COMPACT_ATOMS: atom_id res chain seq x y z
N MET A 1 14.23 31.68 -14.62
CA MET A 1 13.15 30.69 -14.77
C MET A 1 12.87 30.17 -13.39
N THR A 2 11.62 30.26 -12.91
CA THR A 2 11.20 29.69 -11.63
C THR A 2 11.42 28.19 -11.70
N ASP A 3 12.01 27.60 -10.68
CA ASP A 3 12.28 26.16 -10.64
C ASP A 3 10.96 25.39 -10.57
N ILE A 4 10.59 24.73 -11.67
CA ILE A 4 9.35 23.94 -11.81
C ILE A 4 9.31 22.84 -10.74
N PHE A 5 10.44 22.19 -10.47
CA PHE A 5 10.54 21.13 -9.46
C PHE A 5 10.29 21.68 -8.07
N GLN A 6 10.90 22.82 -7.74
CA GLN A 6 10.71 23.46 -6.44
C GLN A 6 9.23 23.83 -6.23
N GLN A 7 8.61 24.51 -7.20
CA GLN A 7 7.20 24.93 -7.09
C GLN A 7 6.24 23.74 -6.94
N GLU A 8 6.40 22.70 -7.78
CA GLU A 8 5.52 21.54 -7.69
C GLU A 8 5.74 20.70 -6.42
N ASN A 9 6.95 20.68 -5.86
CA ASN A 9 7.22 19.98 -4.59
C ASN A 9 6.73 20.79 -3.39
N GLU A 10 6.81 22.12 -3.45
CA GLU A 10 6.38 23.02 -2.37
C GLU A 10 4.85 23.09 -2.26
N PHE A 11 4.15 23.24 -3.40
CA PHE A 11 2.70 23.49 -3.42
C PHE A 11 1.87 22.26 -3.81
N GLY A 12 2.49 21.19 -4.26
CA GLY A 12 1.79 19.94 -4.58
C GLY A 12 1.44 19.14 -3.34
N SER A 13 0.39 18.30 -3.43
CA SER A 13 -0.10 17.46 -2.31
C SER A 13 0.88 16.39 -1.83
N GLY A 14 1.96 16.10 -2.57
CA GLY A 14 2.93 15.05 -2.25
C GLY A 14 2.45 13.59 -2.49
N VAL A 15 1.20 13.37 -2.93
CA VAL A 15 0.66 12.01 -3.13
C VAL A 15 1.20 11.31 -4.39
N TYR A 16 1.81 12.06 -5.31
CA TYR A 16 2.37 11.52 -6.55
C TYR A 16 3.88 11.30 -6.43
N ALA A 17 4.33 10.08 -6.69
CA ALA A 17 5.76 9.79 -6.88
C ALA A 17 6.19 10.34 -8.25
N LYS A 18 6.85 11.50 -8.25
CA LYS A 18 7.31 12.19 -9.46
C LYS A 18 8.66 11.63 -9.93
N ARG A 19 8.88 11.68 -11.25
CA ARG A 19 10.20 11.47 -11.85
C ARG A 19 10.89 12.84 -11.98
N GLU A 20 12.20 12.89 -11.93
CA GLU A 20 12.98 14.12 -12.14
C GLU A 20 13.00 14.54 -13.63
N MET A 21 11.81 14.88 -14.12
CA MET A 21 11.59 15.24 -15.53
C MET A 21 10.43 16.23 -15.63
N ALA A 22 10.66 17.43 -16.06
CA ALA A 22 9.65 18.48 -16.25
C ALA A 22 9.22 18.52 -17.70
N ILE A 23 8.14 17.81 -18.08
CA ILE A 23 7.61 17.80 -19.45
C ILE A 23 6.80 19.06 -19.71
N VAL A 24 7.16 19.81 -20.76
CA VAL A 24 6.56 21.12 -21.09
C VAL A 24 5.96 21.19 -22.49
N ARG A 25 6.19 20.18 -23.34
CA ARG A 25 5.69 20.14 -24.71
C ARG A 25 5.42 18.71 -25.15
N GLY A 26 4.38 18.52 -25.98
CA GLY A 26 4.08 17.24 -26.65
C GLY A 26 3.62 17.46 -28.09
N GLN A 27 3.97 16.54 -29.00
CA GLN A 27 3.49 16.51 -30.39
C GLN A 27 3.60 15.11 -30.96
N GLY A 28 2.50 14.54 -31.45
CA GLY A 28 2.48 13.18 -31.99
C GLY A 28 2.92 12.16 -30.93
N THR A 29 3.98 11.44 -31.22
CA THR A 29 4.58 10.41 -30.32
C THR A 29 5.63 10.95 -29.37
N MET A 30 6.02 12.24 -29.52
CA MET A 30 7.14 12.83 -28.82
C MET A 30 6.70 13.83 -27.75
N VAL A 31 7.47 13.86 -26.64
CA VAL A 31 7.38 14.91 -25.62
C VAL A 31 8.76 15.53 -25.36
N TRP A 32 8.79 16.74 -24.82
CA TRP A 32 10.03 17.47 -24.50
C TRP A 32 10.01 17.97 -23.06
N ASP A 33 11.17 17.86 -22.42
CA ASP A 33 11.35 18.45 -21.10
C ASP A 33 11.72 19.94 -21.17
N ALA A 34 11.78 20.59 -20.01
CA ALA A 34 12.12 22.01 -19.87
C ALA A 34 13.53 22.36 -20.36
N ASN A 35 14.42 21.39 -20.52
CA ASN A 35 15.77 21.55 -21.06
C ASN A 35 15.82 21.35 -22.58
N GLY A 36 14.68 21.07 -23.20
CA GLY A 36 14.57 20.84 -24.66
C GLY A 36 14.92 19.42 -25.09
N ARG A 37 15.20 18.51 -24.19
CA ARG A 37 15.44 17.10 -24.52
C ARG A 37 14.14 16.42 -24.93
N SER A 38 14.18 15.68 -26.03
CA SER A 38 13.03 14.96 -26.58
C SER A 38 13.01 13.50 -26.12
N TYR A 39 11.79 12.98 -25.93
CA TYR A 39 11.54 11.60 -25.55
C TYR A 39 10.44 11.02 -26.42
N LEU A 40 10.63 9.76 -26.86
CA LEU A 40 9.55 8.96 -27.44
C LEU A 40 8.65 8.47 -26.30
N ASP A 41 7.39 8.92 -26.32
CA ASP A 41 6.46 8.64 -25.22
C ASP A 41 5.75 7.30 -25.43
N CYS A 42 6.25 6.25 -24.79
CA CYS A 42 5.58 4.95 -24.71
C CYS A 42 4.72 4.79 -23.46
N ALA A 43 4.33 5.89 -22.81
CA ALA A 43 3.35 5.96 -21.72
C ALA A 43 2.03 6.60 -22.16
N ALA A 44 2.09 7.57 -23.09
CA ALA A 44 0.95 8.33 -23.63
C ALA A 44 -0.02 8.85 -22.56
N GLY A 45 0.54 9.39 -21.43
CA GLY A 45 -0.30 9.83 -20.30
C GLY A 45 -1.07 8.68 -19.63
N ILE A 46 -0.50 7.46 -19.58
CA ILE A 46 -1.11 6.20 -19.13
C ILE A 46 -2.25 5.75 -20.07
N GLY A 47 -1.99 5.81 -21.40
CA GLY A 47 -2.94 5.42 -22.45
C GLY A 47 -4.03 6.46 -22.71
N VAL A 48 -3.69 7.74 -22.59
CA VAL A 48 -4.59 8.88 -22.86
C VAL A 48 -4.41 9.43 -24.28
N ALA A 49 -3.16 9.64 -24.71
CA ALA A 49 -2.85 10.24 -26.00
C ALA A 49 -2.86 9.23 -27.15
N ASN A 50 -3.96 8.47 -27.32
CA ASN A 50 -4.04 7.43 -28.36
C ASN A 50 -3.87 8.02 -29.76
N VAL A 51 -4.46 9.17 -30.05
CA VAL A 51 -4.32 9.87 -31.35
C VAL A 51 -3.05 10.72 -31.45
N GLY A 52 -2.16 10.64 -30.45
CA GLY A 52 -0.94 11.45 -30.34
C GLY A 52 -1.16 12.76 -29.58
N HIS A 53 -0.05 13.30 -29.06
CA HIS A 53 -0.06 14.58 -28.36
C HIS A 53 -0.40 15.72 -29.33
N CYS A 54 -1.27 16.63 -28.89
CA CYS A 54 -1.65 17.84 -29.62
C CYS A 54 -2.08 17.55 -31.08
N HIS A 55 -2.92 16.53 -31.27
CA HIS A 55 -3.42 16.20 -32.60
C HIS A 55 -4.11 17.43 -33.25
N PRO A 56 -3.76 17.84 -34.50
CA PRO A 56 -4.26 19.10 -35.09
C PRO A 56 -5.78 19.22 -35.11
N GLN A 57 -6.52 18.15 -35.48
CA GLN A 57 -8.00 18.17 -35.50
C GLN A 57 -8.59 18.33 -34.11
N VAL A 58 -8.03 17.68 -33.07
CA VAL A 58 -8.47 17.82 -31.68
C VAL A 58 -8.22 19.22 -31.17
N VAL A 59 -7.02 19.78 -31.41
CA VAL A 59 -6.67 21.15 -31.02
C VAL A 59 -7.58 22.16 -31.72
N ALA A 60 -7.85 22.00 -33.01
CA ALA A 60 -8.77 22.86 -33.75
C ALA A 60 -10.20 22.81 -33.19
N ALA A 61 -10.75 21.64 -32.88
CA ALA A 61 -12.06 21.48 -32.29
C ALA A 61 -12.15 22.14 -30.89
N ILE A 62 -11.14 21.94 -30.04
CA ILE A 62 -11.04 22.60 -28.73
C ILE A 62 -11.06 24.12 -28.88
N THR A 63 -10.19 24.67 -29.75
CA THR A 63 -10.04 26.12 -29.95
C THR A 63 -11.32 26.74 -30.48
N ALA A 64 -11.97 26.11 -31.46
CA ALA A 64 -13.22 26.57 -32.03
C ALA A 64 -14.34 26.60 -30.99
N GLN A 65 -14.50 25.49 -30.23
CA GLN A 65 -15.57 25.40 -29.23
C GLN A 65 -15.32 26.29 -28.02
N ALA A 66 -14.09 26.42 -27.58
CA ALA A 66 -13.72 27.27 -26.43
C ALA A 66 -14.02 28.76 -26.70
N SER A 67 -14.00 29.20 -27.96
CA SER A 67 -14.37 30.56 -28.35
C SER A 67 -15.88 30.82 -28.40
N GLN A 68 -16.71 29.76 -28.34
CA GLN A 68 -18.16 29.85 -28.41
C GLN A 68 -18.80 29.63 -27.04
N LEU A 69 -18.58 28.48 -26.43
CA LEU A 69 -19.18 28.10 -25.15
C LEU A 69 -18.31 27.01 -24.48
N ILE A 70 -17.77 27.34 -23.30
CA ILE A 70 -16.89 26.41 -22.55
C ILE A 70 -17.73 25.43 -21.72
N THR A 71 -18.77 25.88 -21.05
CA THR A 71 -19.57 25.04 -20.15
C THR A 71 -21.08 25.20 -20.40
N CYS A 72 -21.79 24.09 -20.33
CA CYS A 72 -23.25 24.02 -20.38
C CYS A 72 -23.72 22.84 -19.53
N GLN A 73 -24.54 23.14 -18.51
CA GLN A 73 -25.07 22.11 -17.63
C GLN A 73 -26.03 21.16 -18.37
N GLU A 74 -26.13 19.92 -17.90
CA GLU A 74 -27.00 18.85 -18.43
C GLU A 74 -28.50 19.22 -18.38
N MET A 75 -28.92 20.20 -17.58
CA MET A 75 -30.29 20.69 -17.55
C MET A 75 -30.68 21.43 -18.83
N PHE A 76 -29.73 21.82 -19.69
CA PHE A 76 -29.96 22.45 -20.99
C PHE A 76 -29.45 21.53 -22.10
N TYR A 77 -30.16 21.50 -23.22
CA TYR A 77 -29.69 20.84 -24.43
C TYR A 77 -28.49 21.60 -25.00
N ASN A 78 -27.54 20.85 -25.54
CA ASN A 78 -26.33 21.41 -26.16
C ASN A 78 -25.97 20.63 -27.43
N ASP A 79 -25.63 21.34 -28.50
CA ASP A 79 -25.35 20.80 -29.82
C ASP A 79 -24.13 19.85 -29.84
N GLN A 80 -23.03 20.23 -29.16
CA GLN A 80 -21.81 19.42 -29.11
C GLN A 80 -22.03 18.13 -28.33
N ARG A 81 -22.74 18.22 -27.20
CA ARG A 81 -23.11 17.06 -26.40
C ARG A 81 -23.99 16.09 -27.18
N ALA A 82 -25.08 16.60 -27.77
CA ALA A 82 -26.01 15.79 -28.56
C ALA A 82 -25.31 15.09 -29.73
N THR A 83 -24.41 15.81 -30.42
CA THR A 83 -23.60 15.23 -31.50
C THR A 83 -22.67 14.12 -31.00
N PHE A 84 -21.96 14.37 -29.91
CA PHE A 84 -21.03 13.41 -29.34
C PHE A 84 -21.74 12.17 -28.80
N GLU A 85 -22.84 12.33 -28.05
CA GLU A 85 -23.65 11.22 -27.51
C GLU A 85 -24.18 10.33 -28.63
N ALA A 86 -24.76 10.93 -29.67
CA ALA A 86 -25.28 10.18 -30.82
C ALA A 86 -24.18 9.39 -31.55
N ARG A 87 -23.02 10.00 -31.75
CA ARG A 87 -21.88 9.34 -32.42
C ARG A 87 -21.23 8.26 -31.55
N LEU A 88 -21.10 8.51 -30.25
CA LEU A 88 -20.59 7.51 -29.34
C LEU A 88 -21.55 6.33 -29.24
N ALA A 89 -22.85 6.57 -29.09
CA ALA A 89 -23.87 5.50 -29.07
C ALA A 89 -23.85 4.66 -30.34
N ALA A 90 -23.66 5.27 -31.51
CA ALA A 90 -23.55 4.56 -32.78
C ALA A 90 -22.24 3.76 -32.92
N ALA A 91 -21.19 4.11 -32.17
CA ALA A 91 -19.91 3.41 -32.17
C ALA A 91 -19.80 2.30 -31.11
N LEU A 92 -20.69 2.30 -30.10
CA LEU A 92 -20.68 1.31 -29.02
C LEU A 92 -21.02 -0.09 -29.54
N PRO A 93 -20.46 -1.19 -28.93
CA PRO A 93 -20.72 -2.55 -29.34
C PRO A 93 -22.14 -3.03 -28.99
N GLY A 94 -22.68 -3.91 -29.82
CA GLY A 94 -23.97 -4.57 -29.59
C GLY A 94 -25.16 -3.59 -29.57
N ASP A 95 -25.97 -3.64 -28.54
CA ASP A 95 -27.19 -2.84 -28.36
C ASP A 95 -27.06 -1.72 -27.31
N LEU A 96 -25.83 -1.37 -26.94
CA LEU A 96 -25.53 -0.20 -26.09
C LEU A 96 -25.90 1.09 -26.86
N ASN A 97 -26.99 1.73 -26.48
CA ASN A 97 -27.56 2.85 -27.29
C ASN A 97 -27.84 4.12 -26.47
N ARG A 98 -27.47 4.13 -25.18
CA ARG A 98 -27.56 5.29 -24.32
C ARG A 98 -26.19 5.60 -23.72
N VAL A 99 -25.95 6.86 -23.42
CA VAL A 99 -24.66 7.34 -22.89
C VAL A 99 -24.92 8.21 -21.68
N TYR A 100 -24.13 7.99 -20.61
CA TYR A 100 -23.99 8.93 -19.50
C TYR A 100 -22.58 9.50 -19.57
N LEU A 101 -22.44 10.84 -19.51
CA LEU A 101 -21.17 11.55 -19.59
C LEU A 101 -20.70 12.02 -18.21
N CYS A 102 -19.39 11.89 -17.96
CA CYS A 102 -18.70 12.34 -16.75
C CYS A 102 -17.28 12.83 -17.09
N ASN A 103 -16.39 13.01 -16.09
CA ASN A 103 -15.10 13.67 -16.30
C ASN A 103 -13.89 12.74 -16.21
N SER A 104 -14.09 11.52 -15.78
CA SER A 104 -13.00 10.56 -15.57
C SER A 104 -13.47 9.11 -15.63
N GLY A 105 -12.53 8.17 -15.85
CA GLY A 105 -12.83 6.75 -15.81
C GLY A 105 -13.31 6.27 -14.44
N THR A 106 -12.81 6.85 -13.33
CA THR A 106 -13.29 6.48 -11.99
C THR A 106 -14.74 6.90 -11.77
N GLU A 107 -15.16 8.08 -12.26
CA GLU A 107 -16.57 8.51 -12.24
C GLU A 107 -17.44 7.60 -13.12
N ALA A 108 -16.96 7.17 -14.26
CA ALA A 108 -17.67 6.20 -15.10
C ALA A 108 -17.90 4.87 -14.37
N VAL A 109 -16.90 4.35 -13.68
CA VAL A 109 -17.02 3.14 -12.85
C VAL A 109 -17.99 3.35 -11.68
N GLU A 110 -17.93 4.48 -10.97
CA GLU A 110 -18.89 4.82 -9.91
C GLU A 110 -20.34 4.85 -10.44
N ALA A 111 -20.55 5.47 -11.60
CA ALA A 111 -21.85 5.52 -12.23
C ALA A 111 -22.35 4.13 -12.63
N ALA A 112 -21.48 3.31 -13.25
CA ALA A 112 -21.82 1.93 -13.64
C ALA A 112 -22.21 1.06 -12.44
N ILE A 113 -21.47 1.14 -11.33
CA ILE A 113 -21.80 0.44 -10.06
C ILE A 113 -23.18 0.90 -9.55
N LYS A 114 -23.45 2.20 -9.52
CA LYS A 114 -24.74 2.77 -9.07
C LYS A 114 -25.88 2.34 -9.98
N PHE A 115 -25.68 2.38 -11.30
CA PHE A 115 -26.70 1.97 -12.27
C PHE A 115 -27.01 0.47 -12.17
N ALA A 116 -25.98 -0.36 -11.94
CA ALA A 116 -26.17 -1.78 -11.75
C ALA A 116 -26.97 -2.08 -10.46
N ARG A 117 -26.61 -1.45 -9.35
CA ARG A 117 -27.36 -1.58 -8.08
C ARG A 117 -28.80 -1.11 -8.19
N LEU A 118 -29.00 0.04 -8.81
CA LEU A 118 -30.33 0.61 -9.03
C LEU A 118 -31.20 -0.30 -9.91
N SER A 119 -30.64 -0.79 -11.02
CA SER A 119 -31.35 -1.62 -12.00
C SER A 119 -31.77 -2.98 -11.44
N THR A 120 -30.90 -3.60 -10.64
CA THR A 120 -31.12 -4.97 -10.11
C THR A 120 -31.74 -4.98 -8.72
N GLY A 121 -31.67 -3.87 -7.97
CA GLY A 121 -32.06 -3.83 -6.55
C GLY A 121 -31.11 -4.63 -5.64
N ARG A 122 -29.91 -5.01 -6.13
CA ARG A 122 -28.95 -5.87 -5.42
C ARG A 122 -27.68 -5.10 -5.06
N PRO A 123 -27.03 -5.39 -3.92
CA PRO A 123 -25.85 -4.61 -3.47
C PRO A 123 -24.49 -5.16 -3.97
N GLY A 124 -24.39 -6.44 -4.36
CA GLY A 124 -23.15 -7.15 -4.57
C GLY A 124 -22.45 -6.79 -5.89
N ILE A 125 -21.15 -6.59 -5.84
CA ILE A 125 -20.28 -6.42 -7.03
C ILE A 125 -19.15 -7.44 -6.96
N VAL A 126 -18.99 -8.22 -8.03
CA VAL A 126 -17.88 -9.16 -8.20
C VAL A 126 -16.87 -8.55 -9.16
N ALA A 127 -15.62 -8.37 -8.71
CA ALA A 127 -14.52 -7.86 -9.54
C ALA A 127 -13.38 -8.89 -9.63
N ALA A 128 -12.41 -8.67 -10.51
CA ALA A 128 -11.29 -9.58 -10.66
C ALA A 128 -10.11 -9.18 -9.77
N MET A 129 -9.40 -10.18 -9.21
CA MET A 129 -8.10 -9.97 -8.57
C MET A 129 -7.13 -9.32 -9.56
N ARG A 130 -6.29 -8.39 -9.05
CA ARG A 130 -5.38 -7.53 -9.82
C ARG A 130 -6.07 -6.48 -10.70
N GLY A 131 -7.39 -6.40 -10.72
CA GLY A 131 -8.14 -5.36 -11.41
C GLY A 131 -7.87 -3.97 -10.81
N PHE A 132 -7.93 -2.94 -11.67
CA PHE A 132 -7.83 -1.54 -11.30
C PHE A 132 -8.96 -0.75 -11.95
N HIS A 133 -9.85 -0.19 -11.14
CA HIS A 133 -11.07 0.46 -11.59
C HIS A 133 -11.18 1.94 -11.19
N GLY A 134 -10.22 2.46 -10.42
CA GLY A 134 -10.19 3.86 -10.00
C GLY A 134 -9.78 4.07 -8.55
N ARG A 135 -9.87 5.32 -8.10
CA ARG A 135 -9.41 5.78 -6.77
C ARG A 135 -10.50 6.43 -5.93
N THR A 136 -11.72 6.65 -6.43
CA THR A 136 -12.89 7.02 -5.62
C THR A 136 -13.35 5.81 -4.80
N LEU A 137 -14.06 6.01 -3.71
CA LEU A 137 -14.31 4.94 -2.74
C LEU A 137 -15.01 3.70 -3.32
N GLY A 138 -16.03 3.86 -4.19
CA GLY A 138 -16.69 2.72 -4.83
C GLY A 138 -15.81 2.04 -5.88
N ALA A 139 -15.16 2.79 -6.76
CA ALA A 139 -14.22 2.25 -7.74
C ALA A 139 -12.99 1.63 -7.07
N LEU A 140 -12.52 2.20 -5.94
CA LEU A 140 -11.43 1.66 -5.13
C LEU A 140 -11.85 0.36 -4.44
N SER A 141 -13.13 0.20 -4.06
CA SER A 141 -13.66 -1.05 -3.53
C SER A 141 -13.58 -2.21 -4.53
N ALA A 142 -13.75 -1.91 -5.84
CA ALA A 142 -13.58 -2.85 -6.93
C ALA A 142 -12.10 -3.09 -7.30
N THR A 143 -11.21 -2.13 -7.05
CA THR A 143 -9.77 -2.25 -7.27
C THR A 143 -9.16 -3.24 -6.28
N HIS A 144 -8.40 -4.25 -6.78
CA HIS A 144 -7.92 -5.33 -5.92
C HIS A 144 -6.70 -4.98 -5.07
N ASN A 145 -5.78 -4.13 -5.57
CA ASN A 145 -4.49 -3.90 -4.93
C ASN A 145 -4.63 -3.30 -3.52
N LYS A 146 -4.26 -4.08 -2.49
CA LYS A 146 -4.32 -3.69 -1.08
C LYS A 146 -3.56 -2.39 -0.78
N LYS A 147 -2.43 -2.12 -1.44
CA LYS A 147 -1.67 -0.89 -1.26
C LYS A 147 -2.50 0.37 -1.55
N TYR A 148 -3.47 0.27 -2.47
CA TYR A 148 -4.35 1.39 -2.80
C TYR A 148 -5.57 1.46 -1.90
N ARG A 149 -6.07 0.31 -1.42
CA ARG A 149 -7.31 0.19 -0.64
C ARG A 149 -7.10 0.45 0.84
N GLN A 150 -6.12 -0.22 1.44
CA GLN A 150 -5.90 -0.28 2.88
C GLN A 150 -5.82 1.11 3.57
N PRO A 151 -5.15 2.15 2.99
CA PRO A 151 -5.11 3.47 3.61
C PRO A 151 -6.46 4.18 3.70
N PHE A 152 -7.48 3.68 2.97
CA PHE A 152 -8.81 4.31 2.85
C PHE A 152 -9.94 3.40 3.35
N GLU A 153 -9.62 2.29 4.02
CA GLU A 153 -10.62 1.43 4.65
C GLU A 153 -11.23 2.10 5.89
N PRO A 154 -12.56 1.94 6.14
CA PRO A 154 -13.47 1.05 5.43
C PRO A 154 -13.93 1.60 4.08
N LEU A 155 -13.97 0.75 3.06
CA LEU A 155 -14.46 1.04 1.73
C LEU A 155 -15.95 0.67 1.62
N VAL A 156 -16.54 0.91 0.44
CA VAL A 156 -17.93 0.53 0.17
C VAL A 156 -18.08 -0.99 0.29
N SER A 157 -19.06 -1.43 1.07
CA SER A 157 -19.32 -2.85 1.33
C SER A 157 -19.87 -3.61 0.13
N GLN A 158 -19.93 -4.95 0.23
CA GLN A 158 -20.51 -5.87 -0.76
C GLN A 158 -19.69 -5.98 -2.07
N PHE A 159 -18.36 -5.83 -1.98
CA PHE A 159 -17.45 -6.15 -3.08
C PHE A 159 -16.70 -7.44 -2.78
N SER A 160 -16.62 -8.31 -3.78
CA SER A 160 -15.82 -9.54 -3.73
C SER A 160 -14.85 -9.58 -4.91
N HIS A 161 -13.73 -10.31 -4.74
CA HIS A 161 -12.71 -10.43 -5.78
C HIS A 161 -12.42 -11.89 -6.08
N VAL A 162 -12.47 -12.25 -7.35
CA VAL A 162 -12.19 -13.61 -7.86
C VAL A 162 -10.92 -13.65 -8.71
N PRO A 163 -10.21 -14.77 -8.79
CA PRO A 163 -9.07 -14.90 -9.69
C PRO A 163 -9.46 -14.58 -11.13
N PHE A 164 -8.71 -13.70 -11.80
CA PHE A 164 -8.92 -13.35 -13.20
C PHE A 164 -8.65 -14.56 -14.10
N GLY A 165 -9.58 -14.87 -15.00
CA GLY A 165 -9.50 -16.02 -15.90
C GLY A 165 -10.05 -17.34 -15.33
N SER A 166 -10.59 -17.37 -14.09
CA SER A 166 -11.21 -18.55 -13.49
C SER A 166 -12.74 -18.48 -13.58
N SER A 167 -13.32 -19.19 -14.53
CA SER A 167 -14.78 -19.28 -14.69
C SER A 167 -15.46 -19.98 -13.51
N GLU A 168 -14.81 -21.00 -12.93
CA GLU A 168 -15.31 -21.73 -11.76
C GLU A 168 -15.47 -20.80 -10.54
N ARG A 169 -14.45 -20.00 -10.25
CA ARG A 169 -14.51 -19.04 -9.12
C ARG A 169 -15.48 -17.90 -9.37
N LEU A 170 -15.66 -17.53 -10.63
CA LEU A 170 -16.65 -16.53 -11.02
C LEU A 170 -18.07 -17.09 -10.80
N ASP A 171 -18.32 -18.35 -11.20
CA ASP A 171 -19.59 -19.05 -10.98
C ASP A 171 -19.95 -19.12 -9.49
N GLU A 172 -19.00 -19.51 -8.63
CA GLU A 172 -19.21 -19.55 -7.18
C GLU A 172 -19.52 -18.17 -6.56
N ALA A 173 -18.94 -17.08 -7.11
CA ALA A 173 -19.06 -15.75 -6.54
C ALA A 173 -20.34 -15.01 -6.93
N ILE A 174 -20.96 -15.34 -8.05
CA ILE A 174 -22.20 -14.70 -8.50
C ILE A 174 -23.38 -15.35 -7.76
N THR A 175 -24.01 -14.57 -6.87
CA THR A 175 -25.16 -15.01 -6.06
C THR A 175 -26.42 -14.24 -6.43
N THR A 176 -27.54 -14.57 -5.77
CA THR A 176 -28.79 -13.81 -5.89
C THR A 176 -28.69 -12.36 -5.38
N GLN A 177 -27.62 -12.01 -4.67
CA GLN A 177 -27.32 -10.67 -4.19
C GLN A 177 -26.36 -9.90 -5.10
N THR A 178 -25.85 -10.53 -6.16
CA THR A 178 -24.92 -9.89 -7.10
C THR A 178 -25.66 -8.98 -8.06
N ALA A 179 -25.34 -7.68 -8.04
CA ALA A 179 -25.83 -6.68 -8.98
C ALA A 179 -25.06 -6.74 -10.29
N ALA A 180 -23.73 -6.85 -10.21
CA ALA A 180 -22.90 -6.90 -11.41
C ALA A 180 -21.58 -7.63 -11.21
N VAL A 181 -21.03 -8.08 -12.34
CA VAL A 181 -19.63 -8.49 -12.53
C VAL A 181 -18.91 -7.37 -13.26
N LEU A 182 -17.76 -6.90 -12.74
CA LEU A 182 -16.95 -5.80 -13.29
C LEU A 182 -15.57 -6.34 -13.69
N LEU A 183 -15.24 -6.29 -14.97
CA LEU A 183 -14.02 -6.86 -15.56
C LEU A 183 -13.32 -5.87 -16.49
N GLU A 184 -11.99 -5.94 -16.55
CA GLU A 184 -11.16 -5.42 -17.65
C GLU A 184 -10.92 -6.52 -18.68
N ILE A 185 -10.89 -6.20 -19.97
CA ILE A 185 -10.50 -7.18 -21.02
C ILE A 185 -8.99 -7.48 -20.92
N VAL A 186 -8.19 -6.45 -20.68
CA VAL A 186 -6.77 -6.59 -20.35
C VAL A 186 -6.50 -5.83 -19.07
N GLN A 187 -6.04 -6.51 -18.01
CA GLN A 187 -5.71 -5.88 -16.74
C GLN A 187 -4.42 -5.07 -16.85
N GLY A 188 -4.56 -3.77 -17.10
CA GLY A 188 -3.43 -2.88 -17.36
C GLY A 188 -2.48 -2.73 -16.19
N GLU A 189 -2.97 -2.28 -15.03
CA GLU A 189 -2.20 -2.13 -13.79
C GLU A 189 -1.81 -3.48 -13.17
N GLY A 190 -2.60 -4.53 -13.41
CA GLY A 190 -2.35 -5.89 -12.97
C GLY A 190 -1.20 -6.60 -13.69
N GLY A 191 -0.51 -5.93 -14.63
CA GLY A 191 0.64 -6.46 -15.36
C GLY A 191 0.37 -6.81 -16.81
N VAL A 192 -0.55 -6.13 -17.49
CA VAL A 192 -0.99 -6.40 -18.87
C VAL A 192 -1.41 -7.87 -19.03
N ARG A 193 -2.35 -8.30 -18.19
CA ARG A 193 -2.81 -9.70 -18.17
C ARG A 193 -4.05 -9.90 -19.00
N LEU A 194 -4.06 -11.02 -19.75
CA LEU A 194 -5.17 -11.42 -20.59
C LEU A 194 -5.86 -12.66 -19.98
N ALA A 195 -7.13 -12.85 -20.31
CA ALA A 195 -7.85 -14.09 -20.13
C ALA A 195 -8.31 -14.64 -21.50
N ASN A 196 -8.74 -15.89 -21.53
CA ASN A 196 -9.22 -16.50 -22.76
C ASN A 196 -10.69 -16.13 -23.04
N ALA A 197 -11.13 -16.30 -24.29
CA ALA A 197 -12.49 -16.02 -24.72
C ALA A 197 -13.55 -16.77 -23.89
N ALA A 198 -13.29 -18.02 -23.54
CA ALA A 198 -14.22 -18.86 -22.78
C ALA A 198 -14.57 -18.25 -21.41
N TYR A 199 -13.59 -17.61 -20.74
CA TYR A 199 -13.82 -16.91 -19.47
C TYR A 199 -14.81 -15.74 -19.61
N PHE A 200 -14.65 -14.92 -20.65
CA PHE A 200 -15.52 -13.77 -20.87
C PHE A 200 -16.93 -14.18 -21.32
N HIS A 201 -17.04 -15.17 -22.20
CA HIS A 201 -18.34 -15.71 -22.59
C HIS A 201 -19.07 -16.34 -21.41
N GLU A 202 -18.34 -17.05 -20.53
CA GLU A 202 -18.92 -17.62 -19.32
C GLU A 202 -19.38 -16.52 -18.35
N ALA A 203 -18.59 -15.43 -18.19
CA ALA A 203 -19.00 -14.29 -17.40
C ALA A 203 -20.31 -13.68 -17.90
N GLN A 204 -20.43 -13.49 -19.24
CA GLN A 204 -21.65 -12.98 -19.86
C GLN A 204 -22.85 -13.91 -19.63
N ARG A 205 -22.66 -15.22 -19.87
CA ARG A 205 -23.70 -16.26 -19.69
C ARG A 205 -24.21 -16.27 -18.24
N LEU A 206 -23.29 -16.34 -17.27
CA LEU A 206 -23.63 -16.37 -15.84
C LEU A 206 -24.37 -15.10 -15.38
N CYS A 207 -23.96 -13.92 -15.89
CA CYS A 207 -24.66 -12.67 -15.61
C CYS A 207 -26.10 -12.69 -16.16
N GLN A 208 -26.29 -13.20 -17.37
CA GLN A 208 -27.61 -13.30 -18.00
C GLN A 208 -28.52 -14.27 -17.24
N GLU A 209 -28.03 -15.47 -16.94
CA GLU A 209 -28.81 -16.51 -16.25
C GLU A 209 -29.19 -16.14 -14.81
N ARG A 210 -28.30 -15.42 -14.09
CA ARG A 210 -28.54 -15.07 -12.69
C ARG A 210 -29.13 -13.68 -12.49
N GLY A 211 -29.40 -12.95 -13.59
CA GLY A 211 -29.97 -11.61 -13.55
C GLY A 211 -29.01 -10.57 -12.96
N ALA A 212 -27.71 -10.80 -13.00
CA ALA A 212 -26.68 -9.81 -12.76
C ALA A 212 -26.36 -9.06 -14.06
N LEU A 213 -25.70 -7.90 -13.96
CA LEU A 213 -25.24 -7.13 -15.11
C LEU A 213 -23.74 -7.37 -15.35
N LEU A 214 -23.32 -7.36 -16.62
CA LEU A 214 -21.93 -7.38 -17.01
C LEU A 214 -21.44 -5.96 -17.28
N ILE A 215 -20.44 -5.50 -16.50
CA ILE A 215 -19.77 -4.22 -16.68
C ILE A 215 -18.38 -4.50 -17.23
N ILE A 216 -18.04 -3.96 -18.39
CA ILE A 216 -16.69 -4.01 -18.94
C ILE A 216 -16.01 -2.65 -18.79
N ASP A 217 -14.87 -2.64 -18.12
CA ASP A 217 -14.03 -1.47 -17.95
C ASP A 217 -13.05 -1.34 -19.13
N GLU A 218 -13.41 -0.47 -20.05
CA GLU A 218 -12.63 -0.12 -21.25
C GLU A 218 -11.87 1.21 -21.09
N VAL A 219 -11.74 1.71 -19.88
CA VAL A 219 -11.07 2.99 -19.61
C VAL A 219 -9.63 3.01 -20.15
N GLN A 220 -8.92 1.87 -20.14
CA GLN A 220 -7.56 1.77 -20.69
C GLN A 220 -7.51 1.04 -22.04
N THR A 221 -8.40 0.12 -22.29
CA THR A 221 -8.38 -0.77 -23.46
C THR A 221 -9.12 -0.21 -24.65
N GLY A 222 -10.05 0.71 -24.43
CA GLY A 222 -10.85 1.33 -25.47
C GLY A 222 -10.08 2.30 -26.38
N TYR A 223 -10.78 2.80 -27.37
CA TYR A 223 -10.26 3.75 -28.37
C TYR A 223 -9.02 3.21 -29.11
N GLY A 224 -9.16 2.03 -29.71
CA GLY A 224 -8.18 1.45 -30.63
C GLY A 224 -6.95 0.82 -29.99
N ARG A 225 -6.78 0.93 -28.67
CA ARG A 225 -5.56 0.52 -27.95
C ARG A 225 -5.19 -0.95 -28.20
N THR A 226 -6.18 -1.83 -28.27
CA THR A 226 -5.99 -3.27 -28.36
C THR A 226 -6.10 -3.81 -29.80
N GLY A 227 -6.46 -2.97 -30.77
CA GLY A 227 -6.62 -3.39 -32.17
C GLY A 227 -8.06 -3.34 -32.68
N HIS A 228 -9.04 -3.13 -31.82
CA HIS A 228 -10.41 -2.78 -32.12
C HIS A 228 -10.78 -1.47 -31.43
N LEU A 229 -11.89 -0.83 -31.83
CA LEU A 229 -12.31 0.41 -31.16
C LEU A 229 -12.56 0.16 -29.67
N PHE A 230 -13.18 -0.97 -29.32
CA PHE A 230 -13.32 -1.47 -27.96
C PHE A 230 -12.79 -2.90 -27.84
N ALA A 231 -12.11 -3.22 -26.77
CA ALA A 231 -11.45 -4.52 -26.60
C ALA A 231 -12.42 -5.69 -26.45
N CYS A 232 -13.64 -5.45 -25.96
CA CYS A 232 -14.69 -6.47 -25.90
C CYS A 232 -15.07 -7.04 -27.29
N GLU A 233 -14.83 -6.30 -28.37
CA GLU A 233 -15.07 -6.76 -29.76
C GLU A 233 -14.17 -7.92 -30.15
N HIS A 234 -12.98 -8.11 -29.53
CA HIS A 234 -12.13 -9.29 -29.76
C HIS A 234 -12.81 -10.62 -29.40
N TYR A 235 -13.83 -10.56 -28.57
CA TYR A 235 -14.53 -11.72 -28.03
C TYR A 235 -16.02 -11.70 -28.33
N ASP A 236 -16.49 -10.85 -29.23
CA ASP A 236 -17.91 -10.66 -29.54
C ASP A 236 -18.79 -10.46 -28.28
N LEU A 237 -18.25 -9.79 -27.26
CA LEU A 237 -18.94 -9.55 -26.02
C LEU A 237 -19.90 -8.36 -26.13
N VAL A 238 -21.09 -8.53 -25.60
CA VAL A 238 -22.09 -7.47 -25.46
C VAL A 238 -22.33 -7.21 -23.96
N PRO A 239 -21.60 -6.26 -23.37
CA PRO A 239 -21.80 -5.92 -21.96
C PRO A 239 -23.12 -5.16 -21.75
N ASP A 240 -23.63 -5.16 -20.52
CA ASP A 240 -24.77 -4.32 -20.14
C ASP A 240 -24.35 -2.86 -19.91
N LEU A 241 -23.12 -2.67 -19.42
CA LEU A 241 -22.50 -1.38 -19.19
C LEU A 241 -21.04 -1.42 -19.63
N ILE A 242 -20.59 -0.37 -20.30
CA ILE A 242 -19.17 -0.20 -20.69
C ILE A 242 -18.67 1.13 -20.08
N CYS A 243 -17.57 1.07 -19.34
CA CYS A 243 -16.93 2.23 -18.76
C CYS A 243 -15.82 2.75 -19.67
N LEU A 244 -15.85 4.03 -20.01
CA LEU A 244 -14.92 4.68 -20.93
C LEU A 244 -14.23 5.87 -20.24
N GLY A 245 -13.04 6.23 -20.75
CA GLY A 245 -12.26 7.36 -20.23
C GLY A 245 -10.97 7.59 -21.02
N LYS A 246 -9.99 8.20 -20.37
CA LYS A 246 -8.63 8.40 -20.91
C LYS A 246 -8.61 8.96 -22.35
N ALA A 247 -8.58 8.11 -23.37
CA ALA A 247 -8.36 8.48 -24.77
C ALA A 247 -9.55 9.20 -25.43
N MET A 248 -10.72 9.25 -24.76
CA MET A 248 -11.97 9.73 -25.34
C MET A 248 -11.90 11.12 -25.97
N ALA A 249 -11.22 12.07 -25.31
CA ALA A 249 -11.19 13.48 -25.73
C ALA A 249 -9.74 13.97 -26.01
N GLY A 250 -8.85 13.06 -26.42
CA GLY A 250 -7.50 13.41 -26.90
C GLY A 250 -6.61 14.10 -25.86
N GLY A 251 -6.92 13.97 -24.57
CA GLY A 251 -6.18 14.57 -23.45
C GLY A 251 -7.02 15.43 -22.51
N LEU A 252 -8.22 15.86 -22.90
CA LEU A 252 -9.13 16.55 -21.99
C LEU A 252 -9.81 15.55 -21.02
N PRO A 253 -10.07 15.97 -19.75
CA PRO A 253 -10.82 15.15 -18.81
C PRO A 253 -12.20 14.80 -19.36
N MET A 254 -12.46 13.51 -19.54
CA MET A 254 -13.73 12.96 -19.99
C MET A 254 -13.86 11.50 -19.60
N GLY A 255 -15.06 11.08 -19.25
CA GLY A 255 -15.47 9.72 -19.06
C GLY A 255 -16.90 9.52 -19.54
N ALA A 256 -17.27 8.27 -19.79
CA ALA A 256 -18.64 7.92 -20.13
C ALA A 256 -18.98 6.50 -19.68
N VAL A 257 -20.29 6.25 -19.55
CA VAL A 257 -20.87 4.92 -19.45
C VAL A 257 -21.79 4.69 -20.64
N GLY A 258 -21.46 3.70 -21.48
CA GLY A 258 -22.39 3.16 -22.46
C GLY A 258 -23.38 2.22 -21.77
N ILE A 259 -24.67 2.34 -22.08
CA ILE A 259 -25.75 1.71 -21.33
C ILE A 259 -26.62 0.89 -22.26
N GLY A 260 -26.79 -0.38 -21.95
CA GLY A 260 -27.63 -1.34 -22.68
C GLY A 260 -29.06 -1.42 -22.18
N PRO A 261 -29.92 -2.18 -22.89
CA PRO A 261 -31.35 -2.25 -22.62
C PRO A 261 -31.70 -2.97 -21.31
N ARG A 262 -30.83 -3.86 -20.80
CA ARG A 262 -31.05 -4.53 -19.50
C ARG A 262 -30.92 -3.58 -18.31
N VAL A 263 -30.31 -2.42 -18.48
CA VAL A 263 -30.17 -1.40 -17.43
C VAL A 263 -31.45 -0.57 -17.37
N GLN A 264 -32.18 -0.70 -16.27
CA GLN A 264 -33.50 -0.10 -16.07
C GLN A 264 -33.52 0.84 -14.86
N ASN A 265 -34.66 1.47 -14.61
CA ASN A 265 -34.93 2.32 -13.44
C ASN A 265 -34.09 3.61 -13.37
N LEU A 266 -33.43 4.01 -14.45
CA LEU A 266 -32.74 5.30 -14.51
C LEU A 266 -33.77 6.40 -14.68
N ALA A 267 -33.81 7.38 -13.78
CA ALA A 267 -34.75 8.49 -13.80
C ALA A 267 -34.02 9.83 -13.54
N PRO A 268 -34.60 10.95 -14.03
CA PRO A 268 -34.04 12.27 -13.78
C PRO A 268 -33.84 12.56 -12.29
N GLY A 269 -32.68 13.16 -11.96
CA GLY A 269 -32.31 13.53 -10.59
C GLY A 269 -31.62 12.44 -9.75
N LEU A 270 -31.58 11.19 -10.21
CA LEU A 270 -30.94 10.09 -9.45
C LEU A 270 -29.40 10.12 -9.48
N HIS A 271 -28.82 10.68 -10.51
CA HIS A 271 -27.37 10.85 -10.67
C HIS A 271 -27.08 12.02 -11.60
N GLY A 272 -25.88 12.60 -11.49
CA GLY A 272 -25.49 13.74 -12.32
C GLY A 272 -24.01 14.09 -12.16
N SER A 273 -23.53 14.97 -13.02
CA SER A 273 -22.20 15.54 -13.01
C SER A 273 -22.27 17.00 -13.45
N THR A 274 -21.63 17.91 -12.71
CA THR A 274 -21.64 19.36 -13.05
C THR A 274 -20.92 19.62 -14.38
N PHE A 275 -19.83 18.93 -14.64
CA PHE A 275 -18.98 19.15 -15.82
C PHE A 275 -19.09 18.03 -16.86
N GLY A 276 -19.78 16.93 -16.55
CA GLY A 276 -20.01 15.84 -17.50
C GLY A 276 -20.73 16.36 -18.74
N GLY A 277 -20.32 15.93 -19.92
CA GLY A 277 -20.86 16.44 -21.18
C GLY A 277 -20.50 17.89 -21.48
N ASN A 278 -19.39 18.40 -20.95
CA ASN A 278 -18.85 19.72 -21.25
C ASN A 278 -18.69 19.92 -22.77
N PRO A 279 -19.18 21.04 -23.36
CA PRO A 279 -19.13 21.27 -24.80
C PRO A 279 -17.75 21.16 -25.42
N VAL A 280 -16.71 21.67 -24.74
CA VAL A 280 -15.32 21.61 -25.25
C VAL A 280 -14.81 20.17 -25.26
N ALA A 281 -15.09 19.39 -24.21
CA ALA A 281 -14.72 17.98 -24.14
C ALA A 281 -15.51 17.16 -25.19
N CYS A 282 -16.80 17.44 -25.40
CA CYS A 282 -17.63 16.78 -26.43
C CYS A 282 -17.13 17.09 -27.86
N ALA A 283 -16.75 18.34 -28.15
CA ALA A 283 -16.16 18.71 -29.44
C ALA A 283 -14.82 17.99 -29.68
N ALA A 284 -13.97 17.90 -28.65
CA ALA A 284 -12.73 17.15 -28.71
C ALA A 284 -12.98 15.64 -28.90
N GLY A 285 -13.95 15.05 -28.17
CA GLY A 285 -14.33 13.65 -28.30
C GLY A 285 -14.91 13.32 -29.68
N THR A 286 -15.70 14.22 -30.25
CA THR A 286 -16.19 14.11 -31.62
C THR A 286 -15.02 14.07 -32.63
N ALA A 287 -14.06 14.97 -32.49
CA ALA A 287 -12.86 14.98 -33.34
C ALA A 287 -12.04 13.68 -33.19
N VAL A 288 -11.93 13.10 -31.99
CA VAL A 288 -11.28 11.79 -31.78
C VAL A 288 -12.02 10.68 -32.52
N LEU A 289 -13.35 10.62 -32.42
CA LEU A 289 -14.15 9.64 -33.20
C LEU A 289 -14.01 9.84 -34.72
N ASP A 290 -13.94 11.10 -35.19
CA ASP A 290 -13.66 11.40 -36.60
C ASP A 290 -12.31 10.83 -37.06
N ILE A 291 -11.26 10.99 -36.24
CA ILE A 291 -9.94 10.45 -36.55
C ILE A 291 -9.99 8.93 -36.69
N PHE A 292 -10.68 8.21 -35.79
CA PHE A 292 -10.83 6.75 -35.89
C PHE A 292 -11.64 6.33 -37.10
N GLN A 293 -12.64 7.08 -37.53
CA GLN A 293 -13.42 6.80 -38.73
C GLN A 293 -12.64 7.08 -40.03
N GLN A 294 -11.77 8.09 -40.03
CA GLN A 294 -11.00 8.53 -41.19
C GLN A 294 -9.68 7.80 -41.35
N THR A 295 -9.22 7.08 -40.31
CA THR A 295 -7.92 6.42 -40.27
C THR A 295 -8.06 4.98 -39.79
N ASP A 296 -7.11 4.13 -40.15
CA ASP A 296 -7.08 2.73 -39.74
C ASP A 296 -6.24 2.50 -38.47
N LEU A 297 -6.35 3.42 -37.49
CA LEU A 297 -5.51 3.39 -36.27
C LEU A 297 -5.69 2.10 -35.45
N ALA A 298 -6.90 1.56 -35.39
CA ALA A 298 -7.15 0.35 -34.61
C ALA A 298 -6.46 -0.88 -35.23
N ASN A 299 -6.69 -1.17 -36.51
CA ASN A 299 -6.02 -2.31 -37.21
C ASN A 299 -4.50 -2.12 -37.20
N ARG A 300 -4.02 -0.88 -37.42
CA ARG A 300 -2.60 -0.55 -37.32
C ARG A 300 -2.03 -0.86 -35.94
N ALA A 301 -2.78 -0.60 -34.87
CA ALA A 301 -2.35 -0.95 -33.51
C ALA A 301 -2.24 -2.47 -33.31
N ALA A 302 -3.14 -3.26 -33.91
CA ALA A 302 -3.06 -4.72 -33.90
C ALA A 302 -1.77 -5.20 -34.60
N GLU A 303 -1.57 -4.79 -35.85
CA GLU A 303 -0.44 -5.22 -36.67
C GLU A 303 0.92 -4.81 -36.08
N LEU A 304 1.07 -3.54 -35.72
CA LEU A 304 2.30 -3.03 -35.12
C LEU A 304 2.57 -3.63 -33.75
N GLY A 305 1.54 -3.85 -32.95
CA GLY A 305 1.66 -4.47 -31.64
C GLY A 305 2.15 -5.91 -31.73
N ASP A 306 1.61 -6.71 -32.65
CA ASP A 306 2.04 -8.08 -32.89
C ASP A 306 3.46 -8.17 -33.44
N ARG A 307 3.82 -7.30 -34.40
CA ARG A 307 5.20 -7.17 -34.89
C ARG A 307 6.15 -6.84 -33.73
N PHE A 308 5.82 -5.86 -32.92
CA PHE A 308 6.62 -5.36 -31.81
C PHE A 308 6.89 -6.46 -30.78
N ARG A 309 5.84 -7.19 -30.34
CA ARG A 309 6.01 -8.29 -29.38
C ARG A 309 6.89 -9.41 -29.95
N ARG A 310 6.67 -9.84 -31.21
CA ARG A 310 7.52 -10.84 -31.88
C ARG A 310 8.98 -10.40 -31.98
N GLN A 311 9.26 -9.13 -32.23
CA GLN A 311 10.63 -8.61 -32.27
C GLN A 311 11.30 -8.70 -30.89
N ILE A 312 10.60 -8.36 -29.81
CA ILE A 312 11.14 -8.46 -28.45
C ILE A 312 11.39 -9.93 -28.08
N GLU A 313 10.47 -10.83 -28.37
CA GLU A 313 10.62 -12.28 -28.14
C GLU A 313 11.81 -12.88 -28.90
N ALA A 314 12.03 -12.43 -30.13
CA ALA A 314 13.14 -12.85 -30.99
C ALA A 314 14.52 -12.48 -30.42
N LEU A 315 14.60 -11.44 -29.58
CA LEU A 315 15.85 -11.04 -28.90
C LEU A 315 16.31 -12.07 -27.86
N LYS A 316 15.45 -12.96 -27.39
CA LYS A 316 15.72 -14.00 -26.39
C LYS A 316 16.51 -13.49 -25.18
N LEU A 317 16.12 -12.33 -24.67
CA LEU A 317 16.79 -11.65 -23.56
C LEU A 317 16.65 -12.46 -22.27
N PRO A 318 17.75 -12.82 -21.58
CA PRO A 318 17.71 -13.69 -20.38
C PRO A 318 16.87 -13.13 -19.23
N LEU A 319 16.79 -11.82 -19.12
CA LEU A 319 15.99 -11.14 -18.09
C LEU A 319 14.49 -11.16 -18.37
N VAL A 320 14.07 -11.35 -19.62
CA VAL A 320 12.66 -11.39 -20.00
C VAL A 320 12.11 -12.76 -19.64
N ARG A 321 11.04 -12.78 -18.85
CA ARG A 321 10.29 -13.98 -18.49
C ARG A 321 9.19 -14.25 -19.50
N GLU A 322 8.46 -13.20 -19.89
CA GLU A 322 7.28 -13.27 -20.75
C GLU A 322 7.06 -11.92 -21.43
N VAL A 323 6.64 -11.96 -22.69
CA VAL A 323 6.11 -10.80 -23.41
C VAL A 323 4.64 -11.08 -23.71
N ARG A 324 3.74 -10.17 -23.36
CA ARG A 324 2.30 -10.33 -23.55
C ARG A 324 1.61 -9.03 -23.87
N GLY A 325 0.42 -9.08 -24.41
CA GLY A 325 -0.34 -7.88 -24.72
C GLY A 325 -1.32 -8.08 -25.86
N LEU A 326 -2.06 -7.02 -26.17
CA LEU A 326 -3.04 -6.97 -27.25
C LEU A 326 -2.97 -5.59 -27.91
N GLY A 327 -2.88 -5.55 -29.24
CA GLY A 327 -2.58 -4.29 -29.93
C GLY A 327 -1.30 -3.62 -29.44
N LEU A 328 -1.31 -2.31 -29.29
CA LEU A 328 -0.22 -1.50 -28.73
C LEU A 328 -0.29 -1.35 -27.20
N MET A 329 -0.79 -2.35 -26.51
CA MET A 329 -0.73 -2.50 -25.06
C MET A 329 0.18 -3.68 -24.74
N THR A 330 1.46 -3.42 -24.44
CA THR A 330 2.48 -4.45 -24.28
C THR A 330 3.05 -4.45 -22.86
N GLY A 331 3.12 -5.63 -22.27
CA GLY A 331 3.78 -5.92 -20.99
C GLY A 331 4.96 -6.85 -21.18
N ILE A 332 6.13 -6.45 -20.69
CA ILE A 332 7.36 -7.26 -20.68
C ILE A 332 7.63 -7.62 -19.22
N GLU A 333 7.35 -8.86 -18.86
CA GLU A 333 7.61 -9.37 -17.52
C GLU A 333 9.08 -9.75 -17.37
N LEU A 334 9.74 -9.17 -16.40
CA LEU A 334 11.14 -9.41 -16.09
C LEU A 334 11.27 -10.38 -14.92
N ARG A 335 12.45 -11.04 -14.82
CA ARG A 335 12.85 -11.87 -13.68
C ARG A 335 13.32 -11.03 -12.48
N GLN A 336 13.35 -9.72 -12.62
CA GLN A 336 13.78 -8.75 -11.63
C GLN A 336 12.90 -7.48 -11.67
N ARG A 337 13.16 -6.49 -10.81
CA ARG A 337 12.38 -5.26 -10.76
C ARG A 337 12.45 -4.48 -12.07
N ALA A 338 11.32 -3.99 -12.56
CA ALA A 338 11.21 -3.27 -13.82
C ALA A 338 11.69 -1.79 -13.72
N MET A 339 11.58 -1.16 -12.53
CA MET A 339 11.84 0.28 -12.37
C MET A 339 13.25 0.71 -12.80
N PRO A 340 14.35 0.02 -12.44
CA PRO A 340 15.70 0.41 -12.91
C PRO A 340 15.81 0.43 -14.44
N HIS A 341 15.15 -0.53 -15.12
CA HIS A 341 15.15 -0.60 -16.59
C HIS A 341 14.28 0.48 -17.22
N VAL A 342 13.17 0.85 -16.58
CA VAL A 342 12.34 1.98 -17.00
C VAL A 342 13.12 3.31 -16.87
N GLN A 343 13.94 3.46 -15.84
CA GLN A 343 14.84 4.63 -15.70
C GLN A 343 15.90 4.62 -16.80
N ALA A 344 16.57 3.49 -17.05
CA ALA A 344 17.56 3.38 -18.12
C ALA A 344 16.96 3.64 -19.51
N LEU A 345 15.72 3.22 -19.78
CA LEU A 345 15.00 3.58 -21.00
C LEU A 345 14.79 5.10 -21.13
N SER A 346 14.49 5.79 -20.01
CA SER A 346 14.34 7.24 -20.00
C SER A 346 15.66 7.95 -20.33
N GLU A 347 16.81 7.39 -19.90
CA GLU A 347 18.14 7.90 -20.28
C GLU A 347 18.41 7.73 -21.76
N LEU A 348 17.83 6.71 -22.41
CA LEU A 348 17.88 6.51 -23.87
C LEU A 348 16.79 7.28 -24.63
N GLY A 349 16.04 8.16 -23.94
CA GLY A 349 15.01 8.99 -24.54
C GLY A 349 13.69 8.26 -24.82
N ILE A 350 13.35 7.21 -24.03
CA ILE A 350 12.09 6.47 -24.13
C ILE A 350 11.37 6.50 -22.79
N ILE A 351 10.16 7.04 -22.75
CA ILE A 351 9.31 7.01 -21.56
C ILE A 351 8.49 5.73 -21.54
N ALA A 352 8.66 4.93 -20.50
CA ALA A 352 7.91 3.71 -20.27
C ALA A 352 7.29 3.72 -18.85
N LEU A 353 6.38 2.78 -18.57
CA LEU A 353 5.71 2.61 -17.28
C LEU A 353 6.07 1.26 -16.63
N THR A 354 5.77 1.12 -15.35
CA THR A 354 5.72 -0.20 -14.71
C THR A 354 4.26 -0.62 -14.52
N ALA A 355 4.01 -1.93 -14.52
CA ALA A 355 2.75 -2.53 -14.05
C ALA A 355 3.08 -3.60 -13.01
N GLY A 356 2.90 -3.25 -11.73
CA GLY A 356 3.48 -4.00 -10.62
C GLY A 356 4.99 -3.82 -10.53
N SER A 357 5.69 -4.76 -9.87
CA SER A 357 7.13 -4.66 -9.58
C SER A 357 8.04 -5.11 -10.71
N THR A 358 7.58 -6.03 -11.56
CA THR A 358 8.42 -6.78 -12.51
C THR A 358 8.05 -6.56 -13.99
N VAL A 359 6.99 -5.81 -14.30
CA VAL A 359 6.54 -5.61 -15.68
C VAL A 359 6.87 -4.22 -16.18
N ILE A 360 7.59 -4.12 -17.30
CA ILE A 360 7.66 -2.91 -18.11
C ILE A 360 6.40 -2.85 -18.96
N ARG A 361 5.62 -1.78 -18.83
CA ARG A 361 4.39 -1.54 -19.60
C ARG A 361 4.61 -0.44 -20.64
N LEU A 362 4.27 -0.72 -21.87
CA LEU A 362 4.38 0.18 -22.99
C LEU A 362 2.99 0.43 -23.59
N LEU A 363 2.62 1.70 -23.69
CA LEU A 363 1.35 2.23 -24.17
C LEU A 363 1.58 3.42 -25.12
N PRO A 364 2.37 3.28 -26.22
CA PRO A 364 2.66 4.41 -27.08
C PRO A 364 1.37 4.97 -27.71
N PRO A 365 1.37 6.23 -28.19
CA PRO A 365 0.31 6.71 -29.09
C PRO A 365 0.12 5.75 -30.27
N LEU A 366 -1.11 5.57 -30.76
CA LEU A 366 -1.38 4.64 -31.87
C LEU A 366 -0.83 5.15 -33.21
N THR A 367 -0.46 6.42 -33.25
CA THR A 367 0.22 7.08 -34.36
C THR A 367 1.70 6.72 -34.46
N ILE A 368 2.25 5.94 -33.53
CA ILE A 368 3.65 5.52 -33.52
C ILE A 368 4.02 4.80 -34.84
N THR A 369 5.23 5.07 -35.35
CA THR A 369 5.68 4.42 -36.59
C THR A 369 6.41 3.09 -36.29
N ALA A 370 6.58 2.30 -37.33
CA ALA A 370 7.34 1.06 -37.26
C ALA A 370 8.81 1.31 -36.87
N GLU A 371 9.40 2.38 -37.41
CA GLU A 371 10.78 2.78 -37.14
C GLU A 371 10.94 3.28 -35.71
N GLU A 372 9.96 3.98 -35.17
CA GLU A 372 9.95 4.38 -33.76
C GLU A 372 9.86 3.17 -32.83
N LEU A 373 9.04 2.16 -33.15
CA LEU A 373 9.00 0.89 -32.40
C LEU A 373 10.32 0.12 -32.51
N ASP A 374 10.98 0.12 -33.67
CA ASP A 374 12.30 -0.49 -33.84
C ASP A 374 13.35 0.18 -32.94
N ARG A 375 13.27 1.49 -32.75
CA ARG A 375 14.10 2.21 -31.75
C ARG A 375 13.82 1.74 -30.33
N VAL A 376 12.56 1.50 -29.96
CA VAL A 376 12.18 0.95 -28.65
C VAL A 376 12.75 -0.45 -28.47
N VAL A 377 12.66 -1.32 -29.50
CA VAL A 377 13.25 -2.67 -29.48
C VAL A 377 14.77 -2.61 -29.27
N ALA A 378 15.47 -1.73 -29.98
CA ALA A 378 16.91 -1.55 -29.82
C ALA A 378 17.29 -1.08 -28.42
N ALA A 379 16.54 -0.14 -27.85
CA ALA A 379 16.77 0.35 -26.49
C ALA A 379 16.49 -0.74 -25.43
N LEU A 380 15.42 -1.52 -25.61
CA LEU A 380 15.13 -2.68 -24.74
C LEU A 380 16.25 -3.70 -24.82
N ALA A 381 16.76 -4.01 -26.02
CA ALA A 381 17.91 -4.90 -26.20
C ALA A 381 19.14 -4.40 -25.44
N GLN A 382 19.46 -3.10 -25.56
CA GLN A 382 20.58 -2.49 -24.86
C GLN A 382 20.43 -2.53 -23.35
N VAL A 383 19.27 -2.14 -22.83
CA VAL A 383 18.99 -2.04 -21.37
C VAL A 383 18.91 -3.40 -20.70
N LEU A 384 18.32 -4.40 -21.40
CA LEU A 384 18.10 -5.73 -20.82
C LEU A 384 19.23 -6.74 -21.10
N ALA A 385 20.12 -6.46 -22.08
CA ALA A 385 21.31 -7.29 -22.33
C ALA A 385 22.50 -6.89 -21.45
N ASN A 386 22.65 -5.59 -21.12
CA ASN A 386 23.81 -5.04 -20.38
C ASN A 386 23.64 -5.08 -18.85
N SER A 387 22.52 -5.53 -18.32
CA SER A 387 22.46 -5.85 -16.91
C SER A 387 23.40 -7.01 -16.63
N PRO A 388 24.30 -6.92 -15.63
CA PRO A 388 25.13 -8.05 -15.28
C PRO A 388 24.20 -9.24 -15.10
N ALA A 389 24.41 -10.26 -15.92
CA ALA A 389 23.71 -11.51 -15.76
C ALA A 389 23.91 -11.88 -14.29
N VAL A 390 22.85 -11.88 -13.50
CA VAL A 390 22.85 -12.65 -12.27
C VAL A 390 23.29 -14.03 -12.75
N ALA A 391 24.49 -14.44 -12.33
CA ALA A 391 25.06 -15.71 -12.74
C ALA A 391 23.93 -16.72 -12.68
N PRO A 392 23.70 -17.51 -13.75
CA PRO A 392 22.57 -18.42 -13.77
C PRO A 392 22.60 -19.15 -12.43
N ALA A 393 21.58 -18.95 -11.63
CA ALA A 393 21.42 -19.73 -10.41
C ALA A 393 21.68 -21.15 -10.86
N ARG A 394 22.73 -21.79 -10.33
CA ARG A 394 23.10 -23.14 -10.62
C ARG A 394 21.82 -23.90 -10.78
N ALA A 395 21.62 -24.54 -11.95
CA ALA A 395 20.42 -25.28 -12.26
C ALA A 395 20.02 -26.04 -11.01
N ALA A 396 18.89 -25.67 -10.43
CA ALA A 396 18.33 -26.42 -9.33
C ALA A 396 18.22 -27.86 -9.81
N PRO A 397 18.63 -28.83 -9.04
CA PRO A 397 18.46 -30.22 -9.41
C PRO A 397 16.97 -30.42 -9.74
N PRO A 398 16.64 -31.31 -10.72
CA PRO A 398 15.25 -31.49 -11.18
C PRO A 398 14.41 -32.01 -10.03
N GLY A 399 13.61 -31.15 -9.48
CA GLY A 399 12.76 -31.38 -8.32
C GLY A 399 12.15 -30.05 -7.91
N GLY A 400 11.23 -29.52 -8.77
CA GLY A 400 10.45 -28.33 -8.45
C GLY A 400 9.59 -28.58 -7.23
N THR A 401 10.00 -28.07 -6.09
CA THR A 401 9.12 -27.94 -4.93
C THR A 401 8.20 -26.76 -5.16
N VAL A 402 6.95 -27.07 -5.53
CA VAL A 402 5.78 -26.22 -5.29
C VAL A 402 5.91 -25.67 -3.86
N TRP A 403 5.83 -24.35 -3.71
CA TRP A 403 5.72 -23.72 -2.39
C TRP A 403 4.58 -24.40 -1.62
N ARG A 404 4.94 -25.25 -0.71
CA ARG A 404 4.06 -25.69 0.36
C ARG A 404 4.37 -24.77 1.54
N PRO A 405 3.35 -24.34 2.33
CA PRO A 405 3.63 -23.71 3.61
C PRO A 405 4.59 -24.63 4.34
N ALA A 406 5.76 -24.11 4.70
CA ALA A 406 6.79 -24.89 5.37
C ALA A 406 6.16 -25.43 6.66
N THR A 407 5.77 -26.69 6.63
CA THR A 407 5.68 -27.50 7.84
C THR A 407 7.01 -27.31 8.57
N ALA A 408 6.95 -27.03 9.86
CA ALA A 408 8.08 -26.77 10.73
C ALA A 408 9.25 -27.69 10.37
N THR A 409 10.17 -27.20 9.55
CA THR A 409 11.44 -27.89 9.35
C THR A 409 12.29 -27.54 10.55
N ASN A 410 12.72 -28.55 11.30
CA ASN A 410 13.68 -28.49 12.40
C ASN A 410 15.07 -28.06 11.89
N GLN A 411 15.17 -27.01 11.07
CA GLN A 411 16.46 -26.47 10.64
C GLN A 411 16.99 -25.60 11.77
N ILE A 412 18.08 -26.05 12.37
CA ILE A 412 18.76 -25.40 13.48
C ILE A 412 20.03 -24.76 12.95
N PHE A 413 20.31 -23.57 13.41
CA PHE A 413 21.45 -22.78 12.98
C PHE A 413 22.53 -22.73 14.04
N SER A 414 23.82 -22.75 13.63
CA SER A 414 24.93 -22.55 14.54
C SER A 414 25.11 -21.10 14.89
N LEU A 415 24.58 -20.65 16.03
CA LEU A 415 24.66 -19.26 16.47
C LEU A 415 26.06 -18.78 16.85
N ASN A 416 27.04 -19.69 16.95
CA ASN A 416 28.43 -19.37 17.28
C ASN A 416 29.20 -18.75 16.10
N THR A 417 28.65 -18.74 14.90
CA THR A 417 29.24 -18.12 13.70
C THR A 417 28.40 -16.98 13.20
N ASP A 418 29.03 -15.99 12.58
CA ASP A 418 28.29 -14.84 12.00
C ASP A 418 27.41 -15.27 10.84
N SER A 419 27.86 -16.21 10.00
CA SER A 419 27.01 -16.78 8.94
C SER A 419 25.76 -17.44 9.52
N GLY A 420 25.93 -18.29 10.55
CA GLY A 420 24.78 -18.94 11.19
C GLY A 420 23.83 -17.96 11.89
N ALA A 421 24.34 -16.86 12.44
CA ALA A 421 23.52 -15.79 13.01
C ALA A 421 22.69 -15.08 11.92
N VAL A 422 23.27 -14.84 10.75
CA VAL A 422 22.56 -14.23 9.60
C VAL A 422 21.51 -15.18 9.03
N ASP A 423 21.84 -16.46 8.87
CA ASP A 423 20.92 -17.48 8.37
C ASP A 423 19.73 -17.67 9.35
N PHE A 424 19.99 -17.62 10.66
CA PHE A 424 18.95 -17.64 11.69
C PHE A 424 18.01 -16.43 11.57
N LEU A 425 18.57 -15.22 11.46
CA LEU A 425 17.78 -14.00 11.28
C LEU A 425 16.93 -14.07 10.00
N GLN A 426 17.52 -14.49 8.89
CA GLN A 426 16.79 -14.64 7.63
C GLN A 426 15.61 -15.58 7.80
N ARG A 427 15.85 -16.77 8.39
CA ARG A 427 14.78 -17.74 8.63
C ARG A 427 13.70 -17.21 9.57
N LEU A 428 14.06 -16.48 10.61
CA LEU A 428 13.13 -15.85 11.54
C LEU A 428 12.22 -14.82 10.82
N VAL A 429 12.78 -14.02 9.92
CA VAL A 429 12.04 -13.04 9.12
C VAL A 429 11.12 -13.72 8.10
N GLU A 430 11.51 -14.87 7.53
CA GLU A 430 10.69 -15.66 6.61
C GLU A 430 9.41 -16.22 7.25
N ILE A 431 9.40 -16.45 8.56
CA ILE A 431 8.21 -16.94 9.27
C ILE A 431 7.25 -15.77 9.49
N ARG A 432 6.11 -15.81 8.83
CA ARG A 432 5.06 -14.78 9.00
C ARG A 432 4.48 -14.86 10.41
N SER A 433 4.40 -13.71 11.10
CA SER A 433 3.93 -13.63 12.49
C SER A 433 3.24 -12.29 12.77
N VAL A 434 2.13 -11.99 12.08
CA VAL A 434 1.30 -10.83 12.46
C VAL A 434 0.70 -11.04 13.84
N SER A 435 0.45 -9.95 14.59
CA SER A 435 -0.15 -9.99 15.92
C SER A 435 -1.37 -10.91 15.97
N GLY A 436 -1.40 -11.84 16.92
CA GLY A 436 -2.41 -12.90 17.07
C GLY A 436 -2.15 -14.18 16.25
N ALA A 437 -1.05 -14.25 15.48
CA ALA A 437 -0.69 -15.42 14.67
C ALA A 437 0.78 -15.84 14.83
N GLU A 438 1.35 -15.76 16.05
CA GLU A 438 2.77 -15.93 16.35
C GLU A 438 3.18 -17.37 16.67
N THR A 439 2.24 -18.33 16.74
CA THR A 439 2.52 -19.72 17.19
C THR A 439 3.70 -20.37 16.45
N ALA A 440 3.79 -20.19 15.14
CA ALA A 440 4.84 -20.81 14.34
C ALA A 440 6.23 -20.22 14.64
N VAL A 441 6.33 -18.91 14.81
CA VAL A 441 7.58 -18.24 15.15
C VAL A 441 8.00 -18.55 16.60
N ALA A 442 7.06 -18.63 17.54
CA ALA A 442 7.34 -19.00 18.91
C ALA A 442 7.94 -20.42 19.01
N GLN A 443 7.35 -21.39 18.31
CA GLN A 443 7.86 -22.76 18.25
C GLN A 443 9.28 -22.83 17.63
N PHE A 444 9.51 -22.08 16.56
CA PHE A 444 10.82 -21.99 15.91
C PHE A 444 11.87 -21.41 16.87
N LEU A 445 11.57 -20.31 17.56
CA LEU A 445 12.47 -19.66 18.51
C LEU A 445 12.80 -20.58 19.69
N VAL A 446 11.81 -21.28 20.25
CA VAL A 446 12.01 -22.24 21.34
C VAL A 446 12.90 -23.41 20.89
N ALA A 447 12.68 -23.94 19.69
CA ALA A 447 13.52 -25.01 19.15
C ALA A 447 14.98 -24.56 18.98
N GLN A 448 15.20 -23.36 18.43
CA GLN A 448 16.53 -22.78 18.25
C GLN A 448 17.22 -22.51 19.59
N MET A 449 16.52 -21.89 20.55
CA MET A 449 17.09 -21.59 21.87
C MET A 449 17.48 -22.86 22.62
N ASN A 450 16.65 -23.92 22.62
CA ASN A 450 17.00 -25.20 23.26
C ASN A 450 18.28 -25.83 22.69
N GLN A 451 18.52 -25.71 21.38
CA GLN A 451 19.73 -26.19 20.75
C GLN A 451 20.95 -25.28 20.98
N SER A 452 20.72 -24.05 21.41
CA SER A 452 21.74 -23.04 21.65
C SER A 452 22.08 -22.88 23.14
N GLY A 453 21.74 -23.88 23.97
CA GLY A 453 22.15 -23.95 25.39
C GLY A 453 21.17 -23.23 26.35
N PHE A 454 19.96 -22.92 25.91
CA PHE A 454 18.89 -22.43 26.79
C PHE A 454 17.99 -23.60 27.26
N THR A 455 17.29 -23.38 28.36
CA THR A 455 16.08 -24.10 28.68
C THR A 455 14.92 -23.25 28.17
N ALA A 456 14.24 -23.67 27.10
CA ALA A 456 13.25 -22.83 26.43
C ALA A 456 11.89 -23.50 26.29
N GLN A 457 10.83 -22.69 26.37
CA GLN A 457 9.44 -23.11 26.23
C GLN A 457 8.56 -21.99 25.68
N VAL A 458 7.38 -22.34 25.16
CA VAL A 458 6.31 -21.35 24.92
C VAL A 458 5.52 -21.23 26.21
N ASP A 459 5.35 -20.00 26.72
CA ASP A 459 4.60 -19.77 27.94
C ASP A 459 3.05 -19.76 27.71
N ALA A 460 2.28 -19.59 28.79
CA ALA A 460 0.81 -19.60 28.71
C ALA A 460 0.20 -18.43 27.92
N SER A 461 0.96 -17.34 27.70
CA SER A 461 0.57 -16.21 26.88
C SER A 461 0.87 -16.42 25.39
N GLY A 462 1.78 -17.35 25.08
CA GLY A 462 2.30 -17.59 23.73
C GLY A 462 3.70 -17.05 23.49
N ASN A 463 4.35 -16.44 24.49
CA ASN A 463 5.72 -15.93 24.36
C ASN A 463 6.71 -17.07 24.18
N ALA A 464 7.73 -16.86 23.35
CA ALA A 464 8.89 -17.72 23.29
C ALA A 464 9.89 -17.34 24.39
N VAL A 465 10.08 -18.18 25.39
CA VAL A 465 10.95 -17.89 26.54
C VAL A 465 12.11 -18.85 26.58
N GLY A 466 13.33 -18.31 26.69
CA GLY A 466 14.57 -19.07 26.87
C GLY A 466 15.35 -18.59 28.07
N GLU A 467 15.84 -19.51 28.88
CA GLU A 467 16.57 -19.23 30.11
C GLU A 467 17.95 -19.87 30.11
N ARG A 468 18.96 -19.11 30.58
CA ARG A 468 20.32 -19.59 30.90
C ARG A 468 20.65 -19.24 32.35
N ARG A 469 21.28 -20.16 33.05
CA ARG A 469 21.70 -19.98 34.47
C ARG A 469 23.19 -20.21 34.62
N CYS A 470 23.84 -19.32 35.37
CA CYS A 470 25.19 -19.46 35.82
C CYS A 470 25.21 -19.21 37.35
N PRO A 471 24.92 -20.22 38.21
CA PRO A 471 24.95 -20.04 39.65
C PRO A 471 26.36 -19.61 40.15
N ASN A 472 26.43 -18.93 41.29
CA ASN A 472 27.67 -18.62 41.97
C ASN A 472 28.27 -19.87 42.67
N ALA A 473 29.38 -19.71 43.33
CA ALA A 473 30.06 -20.83 44.04
C ALA A 473 29.17 -21.51 45.11
N ASP A 474 28.18 -20.80 45.64
CA ASP A 474 27.21 -21.29 46.62
C ASP A 474 25.95 -21.88 46.00
N GLY A 475 25.89 -22.00 44.68
CA GLY A 475 24.75 -22.49 43.91
C GLY A 475 23.59 -21.49 43.81
N GLN A 476 23.80 -20.22 44.13
CA GLN A 476 22.75 -19.22 44.18
C GLN A 476 22.73 -18.33 42.93
N ILE A 477 21.54 -17.83 42.59
CA ILE A 477 21.29 -16.74 41.62
C ILE A 477 21.11 -15.46 42.41
N THR A 478 21.93 -14.46 42.12
CA THR A 478 21.94 -13.16 42.80
C THR A 478 21.45 -12.01 41.92
N GLN A 479 21.40 -12.23 40.60
CA GLN A 479 20.86 -11.26 39.63
C GLN A 479 20.05 -11.95 38.54
N GLU A 480 19.00 -11.28 38.11
CA GLU A 480 18.16 -11.68 36.99
C GLU A 480 18.19 -10.60 35.92
N ILE A 481 18.55 -10.98 34.69
CA ILE A 481 18.58 -10.07 33.53
C ILE A 481 17.53 -10.53 32.55
N VAL A 482 16.65 -9.62 32.11
CA VAL A 482 15.63 -9.89 31.09
C VAL A 482 15.95 -9.14 29.81
N LEU A 483 16.03 -9.86 28.69
CA LEU A 483 16.06 -9.33 27.34
C LEU A 483 14.68 -9.56 26.73
N LEU A 484 13.88 -8.48 26.61
CA LEU A 484 12.49 -8.54 26.15
C LEU A 484 12.39 -7.90 24.76
N GLY A 485 12.13 -8.69 23.74
CA GLY A 485 11.81 -8.21 22.40
C GLY A 485 10.53 -8.86 21.93
N HIS A 486 9.95 -8.38 20.83
CA HIS A 486 8.73 -8.97 20.28
C HIS A 486 8.97 -9.75 18.99
N MET A 487 8.11 -10.70 18.72
CA MET A 487 8.19 -11.57 17.56
C MET A 487 7.04 -11.38 16.57
N ASP A 488 6.04 -10.58 16.93
CA ASP A 488 4.96 -10.19 16.03
C ASP A 488 5.37 -9.02 15.12
N THR A 489 4.61 -8.82 14.09
CA THR A 489 4.82 -7.77 13.09
C THR A 489 3.50 -7.17 12.66
N VAL A 490 3.53 -5.91 12.20
CA VAL A 490 2.37 -5.32 11.50
C VAL A 490 2.07 -6.09 10.20
N PRO A 491 0.82 -6.03 9.69
CA PRO A 491 0.45 -6.59 8.39
C PRO A 491 1.24 -5.97 7.23
N GLY A 492 1.47 -6.73 6.18
CA GLY A 492 2.13 -6.29 4.95
C GLY A 492 3.41 -7.09 4.69
N ASP A 493 3.32 -8.10 3.82
CA ASP A 493 4.43 -9.00 3.52
C ASP A 493 5.47 -8.30 2.63
N ILE A 494 6.73 -8.40 3.04
CA ILE A 494 7.90 -7.95 2.26
C ILE A 494 8.67 -9.21 1.87
N PRO A 495 8.94 -9.46 0.57
CA PRO A 495 9.74 -10.62 0.16
C PRO A 495 11.10 -10.63 0.85
N VAL A 496 11.40 -11.71 1.56
CA VAL A 496 12.68 -11.86 2.25
C VAL A 496 13.78 -12.10 1.23
N ARG A 497 14.83 -11.29 1.28
CA ARG A 497 16.00 -11.38 0.41
C ARG A 497 17.20 -10.67 1.01
N GLN A 498 18.38 -11.20 0.72
CA GLN A 498 19.62 -10.49 0.96
C GLN A 498 20.07 -9.80 -0.34
N GLU A 499 20.42 -8.51 -0.23
CA GLU A 499 20.85 -7.67 -1.37
C GLU A 499 21.74 -6.54 -0.83
N ASP A 500 22.91 -6.34 -1.39
CA ASP A 500 23.85 -5.26 -1.03
C ASP A 500 24.19 -5.19 0.48
N GLY A 501 24.41 -6.35 1.12
CA GLY A 501 24.72 -6.41 2.56
C GLY A 501 23.52 -6.10 3.47
N LYS A 502 22.29 -6.12 2.95
CA LYS A 502 21.04 -5.88 3.65
C LYS A 502 20.15 -7.11 3.59
N LEU A 503 19.42 -7.37 4.66
CA LEU A 503 18.34 -8.34 4.71
C LEU A 503 17.00 -7.61 4.72
N TYR A 504 16.23 -7.76 3.65
CA TYR A 504 14.89 -7.22 3.51
C TYR A 504 13.86 -8.23 4.02
N GLY A 505 12.79 -7.72 4.64
CA GLY A 505 11.66 -8.54 5.09
C GLY A 505 10.88 -7.84 6.19
N ARG A 506 9.60 -8.14 6.32
CA ARG A 506 8.76 -7.59 7.40
C ARG A 506 9.26 -8.14 8.75
N GLY A 507 9.52 -7.23 9.71
CA GLY A 507 10.11 -7.55 11.00
C GLY A 507 11.65 -7.61 11.00
N SER A 508 12.31 -7.39 9.86
CA SER A 508 13.78 -7.36 9.83
C SER A 508 14.36 -6.27 10.72
N VAL A 509 13.65 -5.16 10.88
CA VAL A 509 13.97 -4.04 11.76
C VAL A 509 13.10 -4.08 13.00
N ASP A 510 11.78 -4.17 12.86
CA ASP A 510 10.82 -4.04 13.94
C ASP A 510 10.00 -5.34 14.14
N ALA A 511 10.38 -6.20 15.15
CA ALA A 511 11.68 -6.18 15.85
C ALA A 511 12.30 -7.58 15.93
N LYS A 512 12.12 -8.42 14.86
CA LYS A 512 12.78 -9.74 14.81
C LYS A 512 14.30 -9.62 14.73
N GLY A 513 14.83 -8.54 14.11
CA GLY A 513 16.27 -8.24 14.09
C GLY A 513 16.84 -8.01 15.50
N PRO A 514 16.29 -7.08 16.30
CA PRO A 514 16.62 -6.91 17.71
C PRO A 514 16.48 -8.20 18.53
N LEU A 515 15.36 -8.93 18.42
CA LEU A 515 15.14 -10.19 19.13
C LEU A 515 16.16 -11.27 18.74
N ALA A 516 16.47 -11.40 17.45
CA ALA A 516 17.50 -12.34 16.99
C ALA A 516 18.88 -11.99 17.57
N SER A 517 19.22 -10.68 17.62
CA SER A 517 20.49 -10.24 18.23
C SER A 517 20.57 -10.60 19.70
N PHE A 518 19.47 -10.56 20.45
CA PHE A 518 19.39 -10.99 21.85
C PHE A 518 19.68 -12.48 21.98
N ILE A 519 19.03 -13.33 21.19
CA ILE A 519 19.21 -14.78 21.24
C ILE A 519 20.65 -15.17 20.88
N VAL A 520 21.21 -14.56 19.83
CA VAL A 520 22.57 -14.85 19.39
C VAL A 520 23.59 -14.38 20.44
N ALA A 521 23.50 -13.14 20.89
CA ALA A 521 24.41 -12.61 21.91
C ALA A 521 24.30 -13.41 23.21
N ALA A 522 23.10 -13.71 23.66
CA ALA A 522 22.85 -14.51 24.86
C ALA A 522 23.38 -15.95 24.72
N SER A 523 23.39 -16.54 23.52
CA SER A 523 23.99 -17.88 23.31
C SER A 523 25.52 -17.87 23.37
N ARG A 524 26.17 -16.79 22.90
CA ARG A 524 27.64 -16.62 22.86
C ARG A 524 28.23 -16.16 24.19
N ALA A 525 27.42 -15.42 24.98
CA ALA A 525 27.92 -14.80 26.21
C ALA A 525 28.35 -15.79 27.26
N SER A 526 29.46 -15.47 27.95
CA SER A 526 29.96 -16.12 29.17
C SER A 526 29.37 -15.40 30.38
N LEU A 527 28.22 -15.87 30.90
CA LEU A 527 27.51 -15.21 31.97
C LEU A 527 28.35 -15.15 33.27
N PRO A 528 28.36 -14.02 33.98
CA PRO A 528 28.98 -13.92 35.32
C PRO A 528 28.31 -14.89 36.30
N PRO A 529 29.08 -15.40 37.31
CA PRO A 529 28.53 -16.26 38.37
C PRO A 529 27.38 -15.54 39.13
N GLY A 530 26.33 -16.27 39.48
CA GLY A 530 25.13 -15.73 40.13
C GLY A 530 24.08 -15.15 39.17
N THR A 531 24.24 -15.35 37.84
CA THR A 531 23.37 -14.74 36.86
C THR A 531 22.30 -15.72 36.31
N ARG A 532 21.06 -15.28 36.29
CA ARG A 532 19.97 -15.82 35.50
C ARG A 532 19.66 -14.88 34.34
N LEU A 533 19.81 -15.34 33.10
CA LEU A 533 19.48 -14.58 31.90
C LEU A 533 18.22 -15.16 31.28
N VAL A 534 17.22 -14.33 31.03
CA VAL A 534 15.96 -14.69 30.39
C VAL A 534 15.80 -13.89 29.09
N VAL A 535 15.55 -14.59 27.99
CA VAL A 535 15.17 -13.96 26.71
C VAL A 535 13.70 -14.23 26.46
N VAL A 536 12.93 -13.18 26.21
CA VAL A 536 11.50 -13.25 25.96
C VAL A 536 11.21 -12.69 24.57
N GLY A 537 10.68 -13.52 23.67
CA GLY A 537 10.04 -13.08 22.44
C GLY A 537 8.54 -12.89 22.72
N ALA A 538 8.12 -11.66 22.91
CA ALA A 538 6.75 -11.32 23.29
C ALA A 538 5.78 -11.42 22.10
N VAL A 539 4.51 -11.72 22.37
CA VAL A 539 3.40 -11.68 21.42
C VAL A 539 2.63 -10.37 21.53
N GLU A 540 2.00 -9.93 20.42
CA GLU A 540 1.04 -8.82 20.37
C GLU A 540 1.60 -7.47 20.90
N GLU A 541 2.89 -7.16 20.64
CA GLU A 541 3.45 -5.83 20.93
C GLU A 541 2.84 -4.77 20.00
N GLU A 542 2.72 -5.09 18.72
CA GLU A 542 2.16 -4.24 17.67
C GLU A 542 0.63 -4.04 17.80
N ALA A 543 -0.01 -4.79 18.69
CA ALA A 543 -1.41 -4.63 19.06
C ALA A 543 -1.56 -3.74 20.30
N ALA A 544 -2.76 -3.17 20.49
CA ALA A 544 -3.07 -2.36 21.67
C ALA A 544 -3.04 -3.16 23.00
N THR A 545 -3.04 -4.48 22.91
CA THR A 545 -3.07 -5.42 24.02
C THR A 545 -1.73 -5.57 24.73
N SER A 546 -0.59 -5.48 24.01
CA SER A 546 0.76 -5.82 24.51
C SER A 546 0.73 -7.06 25.42
N LYS A 547 0.03 -8.09 24.98
CA LYS A 547 -0.35 -9.28 25.77
C LYS A 547 0.86 -10.00 26.35
N GLY A 548 1.91 -10.14 25.53
CA GLY A 548 3.12 -10.84 25.92
C GLY A 548 3.85 -10.16 27.05
N ALA A 549 4.08 -8.85 26.95
CA ALA A 549 4.75 -8.05 27.99
C ALA A 549 3.93 -7.98 29.27
N ARG A 550 2.60 -7.82 29.19
CA ARG A 550 1.71 -7.80 30.35
C ARG A 550 1.72 -9.13 31.10
N PHE A 551 1.90 -10.24 30.40
CA PHE A 551 2.07 -11.53 31.06
C PHE A 551 3.45 -11.65 31.69
N ALA A 552 4.53 -11.27 30.98
CA ALA A 552 5.90 -11.34 31.45
C ALA A 552 6.15 -10.49 32.73
N VAL A 553 5.47 -9.35 32.86
CA VAL A 553 5.51 -8.47 34.05
C VAL A 553 5.32 -9.23 35.36
N HIS A 554 4.45 -10.24 35.38
CA HIS A 554 4.11 -11.00 36.57
C HIS A 554 4.97 -12.27 36.77
N GLN A 555 5.81 -12.60 35.77
CA GLN A 555 6.65 -13.82 35.81
C GLN A 555 8.08 -13.55 36.29
N TYR A 556 8.57 -12.30 36.11
CA TYR A 556 9.96 -11.95 36.34
C TYR A 556 10.09 -10.74 37.29
N GLN A 557 11.22 -10.68 38.00
CA GLN A 557 11.63 -9.55 38.84
C GLN A 557 13.08 -9.16 38.53
N PRO A 558 13.35 -8.63 37.33
CA PRO A 558 14.72 -8.42 36.87
C PRO A 558 15.44 -7.34 37.66
N THR A 559 16.75 -7.57 37.87
CA THR A 559 17.68 -6.54 38.35
C THR A 559 18.10 -5.59 37.22
N ALA A 560 17.91 -6.00 35.95
CA ALA A 560 18.17 -5.19 34.77
C ALA A 560 17.35 -5.73 33.56
N CYS A 561 16.88 -4.82 32.69
CA CYS A 561 16.12 -5.18 31.50
C CYS A 561 16.60 -4.40 30.25
N ILE A 562 16.76 -5.11 29.12
CA ILE A 562 16.97 -4.50 27.80
C ILE A 562 15.78 -4.83 26.92
N ILE A 563 15.16 -3.81 26.34
CA ILE A 563 14.05 -3.93 25.40
C ILE A 563 14.62 -4.04 23.97
N GLY A 564 14.13 -5.01 23.20
CA GLY A 564 14.58 -5.30 21.84
C GLY A 564 13.89 -4.45 20.82
N GLU A 565 14.39 -3.23 20.59
CA GLU A 565 13.81 -2.24 19.69
C GLU A 565 14.88 -1.65 18.77
N PRO A 566 14.52 -1.27 17.52
CA PRO A 566 15.49 -0.70 16.58
C PRO A 566 16.01 0.65 17.08
N SER A 567 17.25 0.67 17.46
CA SER A 567 17.95 1.86 17.99
C SER A 567 19.15 2.28 17.13
N GLY A 568 19.54 1.43 16.17
CA GLY A 568 20.85 1.45 15.54
C GLY A 568 21.89 0.77 16.44
N TRP A 569 22.91 0.11 15.86
CA TRP A 569 23.92 -0.63 16.62
C TRP A 569 24.75 0.22 17.58
N ASP A 570 24.82 1.54 17.34
CA ASP A 570 25.51 2.52 18.17
C ASP A 570 24.54 3.48 18.93
N GLY A 571 23.23 3.22 18.83
CA GLY A 571 22.18 4.00 19.49
C GLY A 571 21.65 3.34 20.76
N ILE A 572 21.37 4.14 21.80
CA ILE A 572 20.76 3.72 23.06
C ILE A 572 19.47 4.48 23.25
N THR A 573 18.32 3.81 23.23
CA THR A 573 17.04 4.46 23.47
C THR A 573 16.75 4.50 24.98
N LEU A 574 16.63 5.70 25.51
CA LEU A 574 16.41 5.96 26.93
C LEU A 574 14.94 6.07 27.30
N GLY A 575 14.02 6.20 26.35
CA GLY A 575 12.62 6.33 26.70
C GLY A 575 11.68 6.44 25.53
N TYR A 576 10.42 6.20 25.85
CA TYR A 576 9.26 6.24 24.96
C TYR A 576 8.16 7.11 25.54
N LYS A 577 7.40 7.79 24.67
CA LYS A 577 6.18 8.50 25.08
C LYS A 577 5.12 7.50 25.54
N GLY A 578 4.22 7.98 26.39
CA GLY A 578 3.02 7.24 26.72
C GLY A 578 1.97 7.28 25.60
N ARG A 579 0.86 6.57 25.83
CA ARG A 579 -0.28 6.49 24.91
C ARG A 579 -1.59 6.52 25.69
N LEU A 580 -2.59 7.22 25.13
CA LEU A 580 -3.99 7.12 25.51
C LEU A 580 -4.82 6.97 24.24
N LEU A 581 -5.70 5.98 24.16
CA LEU A 581 -6.68 5.81 23.09
C LEU A 581 -8.06 6.22 23.61
N ILE A 582 -8.84 6.88 22.74
CA ILE A 582 -10.16 7.43 23.08
C ILE A 582 -11.11 7.09 21.95
N ASP A 583 -12.17 6.36 22.26
CA ASP A 583 -13.34 6.25 21.42
C ASP A 583 -14.39 7.25 21.95
N ALA A 584 -14.79 8.19 21.11
CA ALA A 584 -15.77 9.21 21.44
C ALA A 584 -16.97 9.08 20.50
N SER A 585 -18.18 9.11 21.06
CA SER A 585 -19.42 9.13 20.29
C SER A 585 -20.32 10.24 20.78
N PHE A 586 -20.94 10.95 19.83
CA PHE A 586 -21.94 12.01 20.07
C PHE A 586 -23.22 11.62 19.35
N ALA A 587 -24.35 11.76 20.04
CA ALA A 587 -25.65 11.39 19.51
C ALA A 587 -26.66 12.52 19.76
N GLN A 588 -27.50 12.82 18.77
CA GLN A 588 -28.57 13.80 18.86
C GLN A 588 -29.81 13.32 18.08
N PRO A 589 -31.04 13.51 18.62
CA PRO A 589 -32.25 13.27 17.86
C PRO A 589 -32.23 14.07 16.54
N MET A 590 -32.81 13.51 15.49
CA MET A 590 -32.95 14.25 14.24
C MET A 590 -33.84 15.48 14.45
N SER A 591 -33.34 16.65 14.06
CA SER A 591 -34.10 17.90 13.97
C SER A 591 -34.16 18.37 12.52
N HIS A 592 -35.08 19.30 12.24
CA HIS A 592 -35.18 19.87 10.88
C HIS A 592 -33.90 20.64 10.57
N THR A 593 -33.29 20.37 9.40
CA THR A 593 -31.99 20.93 8.96
C THR A 593 -31.99 22.49 8.88
N ALA A 594 -33.13 23.15 8.92
CA ALA A 594 -33.27 24.60 9.01
C ALA A 594 -33.51 25.09 10.46
N GLY A 595 -33.48 24.22 11.46
CA GLY A 595 -33.57 24.55 12.89
C GLY A 595 -32.26 25.13 13.43
N ALA A 596 -32.34 25.80 14.60
CA ALA A 596 -31.15 26.32 15.30
C ALA A 596 -30.43 25.27 16.20
N GLU A 597 -30.86 24.02 16.14
CA GLU A 597 -30.30 22.94 16.98
C GLU A 597 -28.97 22.44 16.37
N VAL A 598 -27.99 22.28 17.26
CA VAL A 598 -26.65 21.81 16.89
C VAL A 598 -26.67 20.29 16.76
N GLY A 599 -26.29 19.75 15.61
CA GLY A 599 -26.29 18.31 15.36
C GLY A 599 -25.12 17.57 16.06
N ALA A 600 -25.18 16.23 16.05
CA ALA A 600 -24.15 15.40 16.66
C ALA A 600 -22.76 15.62 16.06
N ALA A 601 -22.68 15.86 14.74
CA ALA A 601 -21.44 16.12 14.05
C ALA A 601 -20.79 17.44 14.49
N GLU A 602 -21.57 18.50 14.58
CA GLU A 602 -21.10 19.81 15.04
C GLU A 602 -20.66 19.78 16.51
N LEU A 603 -21.39 19.07 17.39
CA LEU A 603 -21.02 18.88 18.79
C LEU A 603 -19.68 18.15 18.92
N GLY A 604 -19.51 17.03 18.22
CA GLY A 604 -18.29 16.26 18.27
C GLY A 604 -17.08 16.97 17.66
N LEU A 605 -17.27 17.73 16.58
CA LEU A 605 -16.21 18.57 16.00
C LEU A 605 -15.84 19.74 16.91
N ALA A 606 -16.81 20.36 17.58
CA ALA A 606 -16.55 21.41 18.57
C ALA A 606 -15.74 20.85 19.76
N TRP A 607 -16.12 19.67 20.26
CA TRP A 607 -15.35 18.97 21.28
C TRP A 607 -13.92 18.68 20.82
N LEU A 608 -13.74 18.13 19.60
CA LEU A 608 -12.42 17.85 19.04
C LEU A 608 -11.56 19.12 18.97
N ASN A 609 -12.12 20.23 18.49
CA ASN A 609 -11.43 21.51 18.42
C ASN A 609 -11.00 22.01 19.82
N THR A 610 -11.86 21.82 20.84
CA THR A 610 -11.54 22.16 22.23
C THR A 610 -10.38 21.31 22.76
N VAL A 611 -10.36 20.00 22.43
CA VAL A 611 -9.25 19.10 22.79
C VAL A 611 -7.97 19.53 22.09
N MET A 612 -8.01 19.85 20.79
CA MET A 612 -6.84 20.29 20.04
C MET A 612 -6.28 21.62 20.57
N ALA A 613 -7.14 22.59 20.88
CA ALA A 613 -6.73 23.86 21.47
C ALA A 613 -6.08 23.69 22.87
N HIS A 614 -6.61 22.80 23.71
CA HIS A 614 -6.01 22.46 25.00
C HIS A 614 -4.60 21.85 24.85
N ILE A 615 -4.45 20.93 23.85
CA ILE A 615 -3.16 20.32 23.53
C ILE A 615 -2.17 21.38 23.01
N GLU A 616 -2.60 22.30 22.16
CA GLU A 616 -1.76 23.40 21.67
C GLU A 616 -1.31 24.31 22.83
N GLN A 617 -2.22 24.64 23.72
CA GLN A 617 -1.90 25.43 24.93
C GLN A 617 -0.87 24.71 25.82
N PHE A 618 -1.06 23.39 26.07
CA PHE A 618 -0.10 22.60 26.84
C PHE A 618 1.28 22.59 26.17
N ASN A 619 1.31 22.47 24.85
CA ASN A 619 2.55 22.36 24.05
C ASN A 619 3.30 23.69 23.90
N ALA A 620 2.66 24.83 24.11
CA ALA A 620 3.24 26.16 23.87
C ALA A 620 4.54 26.41 24.68
N ASP A 621 4.64 25.84 25.87
CA ASP A 621 5.83 25.97 26.75
C ASP A 621 6.80 24.79 26.61
N GLN A 622 6.55 23.83 25.71
CA GLN A 622 7.35 22.61 25.57
C GLN A 622 8.30 22.69 24.37
N SER A 623 9.59 22.82 24.61
CA SER A 623 10.61 22.97 23.56
C SER A 623 10.97 21.65 22.84
N ARG A 624 10.81 20.48 23.48
CA ARG A 624 11.15 19.18 22.93
C ARG A 624 9.89 18.41 22.54
N LEU A 625 9.87 17.79 21.38
CA LEU A 625 8.76 16.96 20.91
C LEU A 625 8.40 15.83 21.90
N PHE A 626 9.38 15.32 22.64
CA PHE A 626 9.19 14.29 23.65
C PHE A 626 8.34 14.78 24.85
N ASP A 627 8.35 16.07 25.14
CA ASP A 627 7.61 16.67 26.28
C ASP A 627 6.22 17.20 25.87
N GLN A 628 5.88 17.16 24.57
CA GLN A 628 4.60 17.62 24.02
C GLN A 628 3.54 16.53 24.04
N LEU A 629 2.26 16.89 24.08
CA LEU A 629 1.13 16.02 23.72
C LEU A 629 1.04 15.93 22.19
N LEU A 630 0.97 14.70 21.62
CA LEU A 630 0.88 14.51 20.17
C LEU A 630 -0.44 13.81 19.82
N PRO A 631 -1.46 14.56 19.37
CA PRO A 631 -2.75 14.00 19.00
C PRO A 631 -2.72 13.39 17.60
N SER A 632 -3.54 12.38 17.38
CA SER A 632 -3.84 11.81 16.05
C SER A 632 -5.31 11.41 15.99
N VAL A 633 -6.04 11.93 15.00
CA VAL A 633 -7.39 11.46 14.68
C VAL A 633 -7.25 10.19 13.83
N ARG A 634 -7.73 9.05 14.33
CA ARG A 634 -7.57 7.74 13.70
C ARG A 634 -8.82 7.30 12.94
N HIS A 635 -9.98 7.79 13.36
CA HIS A 635 -11.27 7.49 12.74
C HIS A 635 -12.24 8.63 13.02
N LEU A 636 -13.08 8.96 12.03
CA LEU A 636 -14.18 9.90 12.17
C LEU A 636 -15.30 9.43 11.23
N HIS A 637 -16.48 9.17 11.77
CA HIS A 637 -17.62 8.68 11.02
C HIS A 637 -18.91 9.32 11.54
N SER A 638 -19.69 9.92 10.64
CA SER A 638 -21.03 10.41 10.93
C SER A 638 -22.06 9.54 10.25
N SER A 639 -23.11 9.18 10.96
CA SER A 639 -24.21 8.34 10.49
C SER A 639 -25.55 8.86 10.99
N SER A 640 -26.63 8.40 10.36
CA SER A 640 -28.00 8.64 10.81
C SER A 640 -28.84 7.39 10.53
N ASP A 641 -29.69 7.03 11.47
CA ASP A 641 -30.66 5.94 11.32
C ASP A 641 -32.08 6.44 10.95
N GLY A 642 -32.25 7.75 10.73
CA GLY A 642 -33.52 8.39 10.44
C GLY A 642 -34.27 8.89 11.68
N LEU A 643 -33.79 8.60 12.88
CA LEU A 643 -34.31 9.06 14.16
C LEU A 643 -33.27 9.85 14.95
N GLU A 644 -32.01 9.44 14.83
CA GLU A 644 -30.88 10.00 15.55
C GLU A 644 -29.70 10.22 14.60
N ASN A 645 -28.99 11.33 14.77
CA ASN A 645 -27.70 11.58 14.14
C ASN A 645 -26.59 11.19 15.12
N GLN A 646 -25.55 10.53 14.62
CA GLN A 646 -24.41 10.09 15.42
C GLN A 646 -23.10 10.52 14.77
N LEU A 647 -22.11 10.86 15.61
CA LEU A 647 -20.72 11.00 15.21
C LEU A 647 -19.87 10.08 16.10
N GLU A 648 -19.09 9.23 15.46
CA GLU A 648 -18.09 8.39 16.12
C GLU A 648 -16.69 8.84 15.73
N MET A 649 -15.78 8.91 16.69
CA MET A 649 -14.38 9.21 16.42
C MET A 649 -13.44 8.41 17.30
N LYS A 650 -12.24 8.13 16.78
CA LYS A 650 -11.14 7.50 17.52
C LYS A 650 -9.94 8.42 17.51
N LEU A 651 -9.46 8.75 18.71
CA LEU A 651 -8.28 9.57 18.91
C LEU A 651 -7.16 8.74 19.54
N GLY A 652 -5.93 9.02 19.15
CA GLY A 652 -4.74 8.58 19.86
C GLY A 652 -3.96 9.79 20.34
N ILE A 653 -3.56 9.80 21.58
CA ILE A 653 -2.75 10.88 22.15
C ILE A 653 -1.46 10.27 22.71
N ARG A 654 -0.30 10.76 22.23
CA ARG A 654 1.00 10.42 22.79
C ARG A 654 1.29 11.32 23.98
N LEU A 655 1.59 10.71 25.11
CA LEU A 655 1.70 11.37 26.40
C LEU A 655 3.17 11.65 26.75
N PRO A 656 3.51 12.85 27.27
CA PRO A 656 4.83 13.14 27.81
C PRO A 656 5.05 12.50 29.18
N PRO A 657 6.30 12.45 29.68
CA PRO A 657 6.58 12.04 31.06
C PRO A 657 5.85 12.90 32.09
N ASN A 658 5.43 12.29 33.20
CA ASN A 658 4.75 12.95 34.35
C ASN A 658 3.42 13.63 33.98
N PHE A 659 2.77 13.24 32.91
CA PHE A 659 1.46 13.76 32.53
C PHE A 659 0.34 13.15 33.38
N HIS A 660 -0.55 14.00 33.93
CA HIS A 660 -1.65 13.59 34.81
C HIS A 660 -2.86 13.11 33.99
N VAL A 661 -2.82 11.84 33.53
CA VAL A 661 -3.83 11.28 32.63
C VAL A 661 -5.22 11.26 33.24
N ALA A 662 -5.37 10.94 34.53
CA ALA A 662 -6.68 10.86 35.18
C ALA A 662 -7.41 12.22 35.21
N GLU A 663 -6.65 13.31 35.44
CA GLU A 663 -7.20 14.68 35.38
C GLU A 663 -7.61 15.05 33.97
N PHE A 664 -6.78 14.66 32.98
CA PHE A 664 -7.07 14.88 31.57
C PHE A 664 -8.29 14.09 31.09
N GLU A 665 -8.43 12.84 31.47
CA GLU A 665 -9.61 12.02 31.18
C GLU A 665 -10.90 12.61 31.78
N THR A 666 -10.82 13.15 33.02
CA THR A 666 -11.94 13.84 33.66
C THR A 666 -12.31 15.06 32.82
N TRP A 667 -11.32 15.89 32.51
CA TRP A 667 -11.51 17.10 31.72
C TRP A 667 -12.12 16.77 30.33
N LEU A 668 -11.64 15.70 29.64
CA LEU A 668 -12.18 15.26 28.35
C LEU A 668 -13.69 14.94 28.44
N ARG A 669 -14.11 14.23 29.51
CA ARG A 669 -15.53 13.90 29.76
C ARG A 669 -16.36 15.15 30.06
N ASP A 670 -15.83 16.06 30.85
CA ASP A 670 -16.52 17.32 31.17
C ASP A 670 -16.75 18.17 29.90
N GLN A 671 -15.76 18.20 29.00
CA GLN A 671 -15.90 18.92 27.72
C GLN A 671 -16.87 18.24 26.74
N ALA A 672 -17.06 16.93 26.82
CA ALA A 672 -18.01 16.21 25.96
C ALA A 672 -19.47 16.46 26.39
N GLY A 673 -19.70 16.80 27.65
CA GLY A 673 -21.02 17.06 28.21
C GLY A 673 -21.97 15.86 28.14
N ALA A 674 -23.26 16.11 28.24
CA ALA A 674 -24.28 15.05 28.24
C ALA A 674 -24.50 14.37 26.88
N ALA A 675 -24.11 15.03 25.79
CA ALA A 675 -24.29 14.52 24.43
C ALA A 675 -23.13 13.60 23.97
N GLY A 676 -22.01 13.61 24.70
CA GLY A 676 -20.82 12.81 24.36
C GLY A 676 -20.62 11.63 25.29
N THR A 677 -20.32 10.46 24.72
CA THR A 677 -19.89 9.27 25.45
C THR A 677 -18.43 8.98 25.08
N LEU A 678 -17.56 8.91 26.12
CA LEU A 678 -16.13 8.66 25.95
C LEU A 678 -15.74 7.34 26.59
N HIS A 679 -15.02 6.51 25.83
CA HIS A 679 -14.33 5.31 26.33
C HIS A 679 -12.82 5.49 26.12
N THR A 680 -12.08 5.57 27.22
CA THR A 680 -10.62 5.66 27.22
C THR A 680 -10.02 4.30 27.51
N TYR A 681 -8.97 3.92 26.76
CA TYR A 681 -8.33 2.60 26.88
C TYR A 681 -6.87 2.62 26.42
N ALA A 682 -6.17 1.52 26.59
CA ALA A 682 -4.75 1.34 26.21
C ALA A 682 -3.85 2.47 26.73
N HIS A 683 -4.09 2.89 27.99
CA HIS A 683 -3.24 3.85 28.67
C HIS A 683 -1.90 3.21 29.03
N GLU A 684 -0.83 3.74 28.44
CA GLU A 684 0.56 3.41 28.77
C GLU A 684 1.26 4.71 29.24
N PRO A 685 1.88 4.73 30.43
CA PRO A 685 2.61 5.91 30.87
C PRO A 685 3.91 6.09 30.07
N ALA A 686 4.37 7.32 29.89
CA ALA A 686 5.69 7.58 29.34
C ALA A 686 6.77 7.09 30.29
N LEU A 687 7.84 6.55 29.75
CA LEU A 687 9.02 6.15 30.55
C LEU A 687 10.29 6.79 30.00
N GLN A 688 11.12 7.30 30.90
CA GLN A 688 12.42 7.88 30.56
C GLN A 688 13.48 7.48 31.59
N SER A 689 14.48 6.72 31.11
CA SER A 689 15.69 6.38 31.86
C SER A 689 16.73 7.52 31.81
N LYS A 690 17.57 7.60 32.83
CA LYS A 690 18.67 8.57 32.86
C LYS A 690 19.90 8.04 32.12
N ARG A 691 20.73 8.91 31.54
CA ARG A 691 22.04 8.55 30.95
C ARG A 691 22.99 7.91 31.94
N THR A 692 22.79 8.15 33.25
CA THR A 692 23.54 7.52 34.34
C THR A 692 23.04 6.13 34.70
N ASN A 693 22.02 5.61 34.04
CA ASN A 693 21.54 4.24 34.17
C ASN A 693 22.70 3.26 33.93
N PRO A 694 22.94 2.26 34.82
CA PRO A 694 24.03 1.30 34.68
C PRO A 694 24.06 0.58 33.31
N LEU A 695 22.91 0.18 32.78
CA LEU A 695 22.81 -0.44 31.45
C LEU A 695 23.21 0.54 30.33
N ALA A 696 22.73 1.79 30.39
CA ALA A 696 23.11 2.81 29.42
C ALA A 696 24.61 3.08 29.42
N GLN A 697 25.27 3.05 30.60
CA GLN A 697 26.70 3.19 30.72
C GLN A 697 27.45 1.95 30.22
N ALA A 698 26.93 0.74 30.50
CA ALA A 698 27.52 -0.52 29.98
C ALA A 698 27.49 -0.56 28.45
N LEU A 699 26.32 -0.25 27.84
CA LEU A 699 26.17 -0.15 26.39
C LEU A 699 27.08 0.93 25.79
N ASN A 700 27.16 2.11 26.44
CA ASN A 700 28.04 3.19 25.97
C ASN A 700 29.52 2.72 25.92
N ARG A 701 30.02 2.00 26.93
CA ARG A 701 31.37 1.43 26.92
C ARG A 701 31.54 0.39 25.83
N ALA A 702 30.60 -0.55 25.69
CA ALA A 702 30.66 -1.62 24.70
C ALA A 702 30.62 -1.08 23.26
N ILE A 703 29.77 -0.10 22.98
CA ILE A 703 29.71 0.55 21.65
C ILE A 703 31.05 1.23 21.32
N ARG A 704 31.66 1.94 22.27
CA ARG A 704 32.99 2.55 22.06
C ARG A 704 34.08 1.53 21.83
N GLN A 705 34.06 0.39 22.54
CA GLN A 705 34.99 -0.73 22.34
C GLN A 705 34.82 -1.34 20.94
N ALA A 706 33.59 -1.37 20.41
CA ALA A 706 33.30 -1.83 19.06
C ALA A 706 33.62 -0.78 17.98
N GLY A 707 34.16 0.39 18.34
CA GLY A 707 34.53 1.49 17.42
C GLY A 707 33.38 2.43 17.04
N GLY A 708 32.22 2.34 17.68
CA GLY A 708 31.07 3.19 17.43
C GLY A 708 31.10 4.51 18.24
N VAL A 709 30.20 5.42 17.89
CA VAL A 709 29.97 6.70 18.57
C VAL A 709 28.59 6.66 19.23
N PRO A 710 28.52 6.38 20.57
CA PRO A 710 27.23 6.19 21.23
C PRO A 710 26.32 7.41 21.12
N SER A 711 25.09 7.20 20.70
CA SER A 711 24.05 8.21 20.64
C SER A 711 22.89 7.84 21.59
N TYR A 712 22.26 8.86 22.21
CA TYR A 712 21.11 8.66 23.09
C TYR A 712 19.83 9.17 22.44
N LYS A 713 18.81 8.31 22.40
CA LYS A 713 17.54 8.58 21.72
C LYS A 713 16.38 8.62 22.70
N LEU A 714 15.37 9.43 22.37
CA LEU A 714 14.03 9.43 22.96
C LEU A 714 13.04 9.28 21.82
N LYS A 715 12.19 8.27 21.89
CA LYS A 715 11.23 7.96 20.81
C LYS A 715 9.83 8.46 21.15
N THR A 716 9.10 8.92 20.15
CA THR A 716 7.73 9.42 20.28
C THR A 716 6.68 8.31 20.21
N GLY A 717 7.08 7.09 19.85
CA GLY A 717 6.26 5.88 19.91
C GLY A 717 6.08 5.33 21.33
N THR A 718 5.41 4.19 21.46
CA THR A 718 5.35 3.31 22.63
C THR A 718 6.06 2.00 22.32
N SER A 719 6.50 1.29 23.34
CA SER A 719 7.03 -0.07 23.25
C SER A 719 6.69 -0.85 24.51
N ASP A 720 7.06 -2.12 24.58
CA ASP A 720 6.94 -2.94 25.79
C ASP A 720 7.67 -2.31 27.02
N MET A 721 8.61 -1.39 26.78
CA MET A 721 9.23 -0.60 27.84
C MET A 721 8.22 0.18 28.69
N ASN A 722 7.14 0.68 28.06
CA ASN A 722 6.06 1.42 28.75
C ASN A 722 5.20 0.50 29.63
N VAL A 723 5.12 -0.78 29.29
CA VAL A 723 4.34 -1.80 30.01
C VAL A 723 5.13 -2.33 31.21
N VAL A 724 6.38 -2.77 31.00
CA VAL A 724 7.14 -3.45 32.05
C VAL A 724 7.88 -2.49 32.99
N GLY A 725 8.32 -1.34 32.47
CA GLY A 725 9.17 -0.40 33.23
C GLY A 725 8.53 0.15 34.50
N PRO A 726 7.26 0.58 34.50
CA PRO A 726 6.56 1.06 35.69
C PRO A 726 6.44 0.03 36.82
N VAL A 727 6.41 -1.28 36.47
CA VAL A 727 6.22 -2.38 37.39
C VAL A 727 7.58 -2.89 37.90
N TRP A 728 8.51 -3.21 37.02
CA TRP A 728 9.82 -3.78 37.40
C TRP A 728 10.72 -2.75 38.11
N ARG A 729 10.64 -1.49 37.74
CA ARG A 729 11.40 -0.37 38.35
C ARG A 729 12.92 -0.63 38.44
N CYS A 730 13.44 -1.48 37.60
CA CYS A 730 14.88 -1.78 37.48
C CYS A 730 15.54 -0.85 36.44
N PRO A 731 16.88 -0.82 36.35
CA PRO A 731 17.57 -0.26 35.21
C PRO A 731 17.06 -0.84 33.89
N ILE A 732 16.52 0.03 33.02
CA ILE A 732 15.92 -0.36 31.75
C ILE A 732 16.32 0.62 30.64
N VAL A 733 16.61 0.09 29.46
CA VAL A 733 16.86 0.82 28.21
C VAL A 733 16.36 -0.01 27.03
N ALA A 734 16.18 0.59 25.85
CA ALA A 734 15.97 -0.16 24.63
C ALA A 734 17.23 -0.11 23.74
N TYR A 735 17.54 -1.25 23.12
CA TYR A 735 18.69 -1.43 22.26
C TYR A 735 18.41 -2.54 21.23
N GLY A 736 18.90 -2.34 20.01
CA GLY A 736 18.86 -3.31 18.94
C GLY A 736 19.31 -2.71 17.62
N PRO A 737 19.76 -3.53 16.66
CA PRO A 737 20.13 -3.09 15.33
C PRO A 737 18.93 -2.60 14.53
N GLY A 738 19.18 -1.83 13.50
CA GLY A 738 18.17 -1.32 12.56
C GLY A 738 17.83 0.15 12.74
N ASP A 739 17.45 0.77 11.64
CA ASP A 739 17.01 2.18 11.59
C ASP A 739 15.49 2.26 11.77
N SER A 740 15.04 2.85 12.87
CA SER A 740 13.62 3.01 13.16
C SER A 740 12.84 3.89 12.14
N ALA A 741 13.51 4.61 11.26
CA ALA A 741 12.84 5.29 10.14
C ALA A 741 12.31 4.30 9.09
N LEU A 742 12.73 3.05 9.14
CA LEU A 742 12.27 1.96 8.27
C LEU A 742 11.13 1.15 8.88
N ASP A 743 10.80 1.36 10.17
CA ASP A 743 9.70 0.67 10.87
C ASP A 743 8.40 0.81 10.07
N HIS A 744 7.67 -0.28 9.89
CA HIS A 744 6.38 -0.34 9.18
C HIS A 744 6.41 0.13 7.71
N THR A 745 7.57 0.42 7.14
CA THR A 745 7.68 0.84 5.73
C THR A 745 7.71 -0.36 4.77
N PRO A 746 7.36 -0.18 3.49
CA PRO A 746 7.47 -1.25 2.50
C PRO A 746 8.92 -1.58 2.10
N ASN A 747 9.89 -0.81 2.56
CA ASN A 747 11.31 -0.97 2.28
C ASN A 747 12.11 -1.43 3.51
N GLU A 748 11.43 -1.98 4.51
CA GLU A 748 12.04 -2.45 5.74
C GLU A 748 13.16 -3.45 5.44
N HIS A 749 14.36 -3.12 5.95
CA HIS A 749 15.55 -3.94 5.82
C HIS A 749 16.53 -3.63 6.93
N ILE A 750 17.30 -4.62 7.33
CA ILE A 750 18.40 -4.46 8.28
C ILE A 750 19.75 -4.58 7.55
N VAL A 751 20.71 -3.75 7.93
CA VAL A 751 22.10 -3.85 7.45
C VAL A 751 22.78 -4.99 8.21
N ILE A 752 23.23 -6.02 7.49
CA ILE A 752 23.80 -7.24 8.09
C ILE A 752 25.03 -6.93 8.96
N ALA A 753 25.89 -6.01 8.54
CA ALA A 753 27.04 -5.59 9.32
C ALA A 753 26.64 -4.95 10.66
N GLU A 754 25.60 -4.10 10.68
CA GLU A 754 25.08 -3.49 11.90
C GLU A 754 24.43 -4.51 12.84
N TYR A 755 23.75 -5.51 12.28
CA TYR A 755 23.21 -6.63 13.05
C TYR A 755 24.31 -7.39 13.79
N LEU A 756 25.41 -7.72 13.10
CA LEU A 756 26.53 -8.42 13.69
C LEU A 756 27.29 -7.55 14.72
N GLN A 757 27.43 -6.24 14.47
CA GLN A 757 28.00 -5.30 15.44
C GLN A 757 27.15 -5.21 16.72
N ALA A 758 25.81 -5.16 16.58
CA ALA A 758 24.92 -5.14 17.74
C ALA A 758 25.01 -6.41 18.58
N ILE A 759 25.18 -7.58 17.97
CA ILE A 759 25.44 -8.85 18.68
C ILE A 759 26.73 -8.74 19.50
N GLY A 760 27.84 -8.24 18.93
CA GLY A 760 29.11 -8.08 19.64
C GLY A 760 29.03 -7.10 20.82
N VAL A 761 28.28 -6.02 20.65
CA VAL A 761 28.01 -5.05 21.73
C VAL A 761 27.23 -5.71 22.86
N LEU A 762 26.13 -6.42 22.54
CA LEU A 762 25.32 -7.13 23.53
C LEU A 762 26.11 -8.22 24.25
N GLU A 763 26.89 -9.01 23.53
CA GLU A 763 27.79 -10.04 24.12
C GLU A 763 28.75 -9.39 25.12
N THR A 764 29.39 -8.28 24.74
CA THR A 764 30.29 -7.53 25.63
C THR A 764 29.57 -7.05 26.88
N VAL A 765 28.34 -6.53 26.76
CA VAL A 765 27.53 -6.11 27.90
C VAL A 765 27.20 -7.28 28.81
N LEU A 766 26.70 -8.40 28.27
CA LEU A 766 26.28 -9.58 29.02
C LEU A 766 27.43 -10.26 29.75
N ASN A 767 28.65 -10.22 29.21
CA ASN A 767 29.87 -10.74 29.84
C ASN A 767 30.34 -9.91 31.04
N ASN A 768 29.88 -8.64 31.18
CA ASN A 768 30.36 -7.67 32.18
C ASN A 768 29.26 -7.10 33.08
N LEU A 769 28.06 -7.62 33.01
CA LEU A 769 26.94 -7.24 33.92
C LEU A 769 27.00 -8.05 35.26
#